data_309e7faaa331537b5ff8c2549bdb6d2f
#
_entry.id   309e7faaa331537b5ff8c2549bdb6d2f
#
_cell.length_a   1.000
_cell.length_b   1.000
_cell.length_c   1.000
_cell.angle_alpha   90.00
_cell.angle_beta   90.00
_cell.angle_gamma   90.00
#
_symmetry.space_group_name_H-M   'P 1'
#
loop_
_entity.id
_entity.type
_entity.pdbx_description
1 polymer ?
#
loop_
_entity_poly.entity_id
_entity_poly.type
_entity_poly.pdbx_seq_one_letter_code
_entity_poly.pdbx_strand_id
1 'polypeptide(L)'
;MGDGVLVYFGYPEAHEDDAERAVRAGLAVIDAVGGLATEERPNVRLGIASDIVVVGDLLGEGSAQERGVVGETPNLAARLQVLAAPGALVLAESSRRQIGGLFELEDLGLPPLAGFAEPQRAWRVIGDSGVLSRFEALRSDSTPLVGRDEELEMLLRRWQQAKDGDGMVVLVSGEPGIGKSRLIAELSRRIKSEPHARLRFFCSPHNKDSALHPFIVQLERTAGFARDDMVEAKLDKLRKLLAPGSRGDNEIELLAELLSLPNSAADLNLSPQRKREMLFEALLHQLAAVARSRPALIVFEDAHWIDPTSRKLLDLTLAWVGGMPVLLVVTFRPEFQHAWSGQPHVAVLALNRLGGRHGAAIVEAVTGAAGLSREIVDEIVERADGVPLFVEELTKAVLETDDRDNRVAAVLAASQLPDLAIPATLHASLIARLDRLGPIAKEVGQIGAVLGREFGYDLIERVAQRPAAELRAGLDRLGEAGLLFCRGIAPQSSYIFKHALVQDAAYGTLLRATRQELHARVAEVLEQHFTDLVERQPELLADHLTAAIDTERAVDQWLKAGHFAAQRLAHLEAIRHFDRGLATLAALPEGPDRGGSEIELQLARGLCLFTTEGFGAAGALEIYSRARELAERATIRASCSWRSTAFGNRPMAGVGWSSAANSPTVCSN
;
A
#
# COMPACT_ATOMS: atom_id res chain seq x y z
N MET A 1 -21.50 17.53 -33.65
CA MET A 1 -21.76 18.74 -32.86
C MET A 1 -20.79 19.85 -33.30
N GLY A 2 -20.94 20.39 -34.50
CA GLY A 2 -20.05 21.42 -35.01
C GLY A 2 -18.57 20.96 -35.08
N ASP A 3 -17.66 21.80 -34.62
CA ASP A 3 -16.21 21.61 -34.58
C ASP A 3 -15.69 21.01 -33.25
N GLY A 4 -16.61 20.59 -32.36
CA GLY A 4 -16.25 20.03 -31.02
C GLY A 4 -16.31 18.51 -30.99
N VAL A 5 -15.39 17.89 -30.22
CA VAL A 5 -15.36 16.46 -29.93
C VAL A 5 -15.67 16.26 -28.45
N LEU A 6 -16.60 15.36 -28.15
CA LEU A 6 -16.93 14.94 -26.77
C LEU A 6 -16.41 13.52 -26.55
N VAL A 7 -15.62 13.34 -25.52
CA VAL A 7 -14.98 12.06 -25.16
C VAL A 7 -15.42 11.66 -23.76
N TYR A 8 -15.81 10.42 -23.60
CA TYR A 8 -16.21 9.85 -22.32
C TYR A 8 -15.11 8.94 -21.79
N PHE A 9 -14.67 9.17 -20.55
CA PHE A 9 -13.81 8.29 -19.79
C PHE A 9 -14.67 7.58 -18.75
N GLY A 10 -14.45 6.28 -18.56
CA GLY A 10 -15.27 5.47 -17.65
C GLY A 10 -16.54 4.87 -18.29
N TYR A 11 -16.61 4.84 -19.62
CA TYR A 11 -17.67 4.17 -20.37
C TYR A 11 -17.11 3.47 -21.60
N PRO A 12 -17.49 2.20 -21.93
CA PRO A 12 -18.45 1.32 -21.20
C PRO A 12 -17.90 0.75 -19.89
N GLU A 13 -16.61 0.82 -19.66
CA GLU A 13 -15.95 0.32 -18.48
C GLU A 13 -15.33 1.48 -17.69
N ALA A 14 -15.62 1.54 -16.38
CA ALA A 14 -15.08 2.56 -15.49
C ALA A 14 -13.74 2.11 -14.89
N HIS A 15 -12.76 3.03 -14.85
CA HIS A 15 -11.45 2.79 -14.28
C HIS A 15 -11.19 3.74 -13.11
N GLU A 16 -10.33 3.34 -12.18
CA GLU A 16 -9.97 4.14 -11.01
C GLU A 16 -9.37 5.50 -11.37
N ASP A 17 -8.72 5.58 -12.52
CA ASP A 17 -7.93 6.71 -12.99
C ASP A 17 -8.59 7.50 -14.14
N ASP A 18 -9.88 7.32 -14.40
CA ASP A 18 -10.56 7.94 -15.55
C ASP A 18 -10.43 9.46 -15.57
N ALA A 19 -10.55 10.14 -14.43
CA ALA A 19 -10.34 11.58 -14.35
C ALA A 19 -8.88 11.97 -14.65
N GLU A 20 -7.91 11.18 -14.19
CA GLU A 20 -6.49 11.37 -14.50
C GLU A 20 -6.22 11.13 -15.99
N ARG A 21 -6.74 10.04 -16.53
CA ARG A 21 -6.63 9.70 -17.96
C ARG A 21 -7.23 10.79 -18.84
N ALA A 22 -8.38 11.35 -18.45
CA ALA A 22 -9.00 12.46 -19.14
C ALA A 22 -8.08 13.69 -19.17
N VAL A 23 -7.45 14.05 -18.05
CA VAL A 23 -6.51 15.18 -17.97
C VAL A 23 -5.25 14.91 -18.79
N ARG A 24 -4.63 13.73 -18.66
CA ARG A 24 -3.44 13.36 -19.44
C ARG A 24 -3.72 13.32 -20.94
N ALA A 25 -4.86 12.76 -21.35
CA ALA A 25 -5.28 12.78 -22.75
C ALA A 25 -5.50 14.21 -23.23
N GLY A 26 -6.13 15.07 -22.42
CA GLY A 26 -6.33 16.48 -22.75
C GLY A 26 -5.02 17.25 -22.94
N LEU A 27 -4.05 17.06 -22.04
CA LEU A 27 -2.71 17.66 -22.18
C LEU A 27 -1.99 17.14 -23.44
N ALA A 28 -2.05 15.84 -23.69
CA ALA A 28 -1.45 15.24 -24.89
C ALA A 28 -2.07 15.76 -26.19
N VAL A 29 -3.40 16.03 -26.21
CA VAL A 29 -4.07 16.66 -27.34
C VAL A 29 -3.59 18.09 -27.56
N ILE A 30 -3.44 18.88 -26.49
CA ILE A 30 -2.89 20.24 -26.57
C ILE A 30 -1.48 20.23 -27.18
N ASP A 31 -0.60 19.34 -26.69
CA ASP A 31 0.77 19.21 -27.15
C ASP A 31 0.83 18.73 -28.62
N ALA A 32 0.03 17.74 -28.98
CA ALA A 32 -0.03 17.20 -30.34
C ALA A 32 -0.50 18.25 -31.35
N VAL A 33 -1.57 18.99 -31.01
CA VAL A 33 -2.09 20.07 -31.87
C VAL A 33 -1.12 21.25 -31.95
N GLY A 34 -0.48 21.60 -30.81
CA GLY A 34 0.56 22.64 -30.79
C GLY A 34 1.80 22.31 -31.62
N GLY A 35 2.08 21.00 -31.82
CA GLY A 35 3.18 20.49 -32.65
C GLY A 35 2.88 20.35 -34.14
N LEU A 36 1.64 20.60 -34.60
CA LEU A 36 1.30 20.49 -36.01
C LEU A 36 1.97 21.62 -36.84
N ALA A 37 2.67 21.21 -37.89
CA ALA A 37 3.32 22.14 -38.85
C ALA A 37 2.31 22.58 -39.90
N THR A 38 1.31 23.41 -39.53
CA THR A 38 0.31 23.98 -40.42
C THR A 38 0.47 25.50 -40.54
N GLU A 39 0.08 26.10 -41.68
CA GLU A 39 0.14 27.54 -41.88
C GLU A 39 -0.72 28.32 -40.87
N GLU A 40 -1.86 27.79 -40.48
CA GLU A 40 -2.69 28.28 -39.38
C GLU A 40 -2.55 27.29 -38.20
N ARG A 41 -1.96 27.74 -37.09
CA ARG A 41 -1.85 26.92 -35.88
C ARG A 41 -3.24 26.74 -35.24
N PRO A 42 -3.84 25.55 -35.30
CA PRO A 42 -5.11 25.31 -34.63
C PRO A 42 -4.92 25.39 -33.11
N ASN A 43 -5.86 26.05 -32.44
CA ASN A 43 -5.88 26.11 -30.96
C ASN A 43 -7.06 25.30 -30.44
N VAL A 44 -6.79 24.36 -29.56
CA VAL A 44 -7.83 23.60 -28.84
C VAL A 44 -8.14 24.24 -27.49
N ARG A 45 -9.39 24.07 -27.05
CA ARG A 45 -9.86 24.43 -25.73
C ARG A 45 -10.52 23.20 -25.12
N LEU A 46 -10.19 22.86 -23.90
CA LEU A 46 -10.65 21.63 -23.25
C LEU A 46 -11.35 21.94 -21.95
N GLY A 47 -12.50 21.30 -21.71
CA GLY A 47 -13.24 21.34 -20.48
C GLY A 47 -13.50 19.92 -19.98
N ILE A 48 -13.19 19.62 -18.72
CA ILE A 48 -13.41 18.32 -18.11
C ILE A 48 -14.30 18.47 -16.89
N ALA A 49 -15.37 17.66 -16.84
CA ALA A 49 -16.24 17.52 -15.68
C ALA A 49 -16.48 16.03 -15.41
N SER A 50 -16.51 15.65 -14.15
CA SER A 50 -16.71 14.27 -13.71
C SER A 50 -17.88 14.21 -12.74
N ASP A 51 -18.89 13.41 -13.05
CA ASP A 51 -20.03 13.12 -12.18
C ASP A 51 -20.80 11.90 -12.71
N ILE A 52 -21.84 11.50 -12.00
CA ILE A 52 -22.72 10.42 -12.43
C ILE A 52 -23.57 10.91 -13.61
N VAL A 53 -23.58 10.15 -14.70
CA VAL A 53 -24.36 10.42 -15.89
C VAL A 53 -25.23 9.23 -16.23
N VAL A 54 -26.37 9.48 -16.88
CA VAL A 54 -27.22 8.43 -17.41
C VAL A 54 -26.88 8.21 -18.88
N VAL A 55 -26.47 7.00 -19.21
CA VAL A 55 -26.23 6.59 -20.60
C VAL A 55 -27.47 5.84 -21.10
N GLY A 56 -28.09 6.33 -22.15
CA GLY A 56 -29.29 5.74 -22.75
C GLY A 56 -29.21 5.75 -24.28
N ASP A 57 -29.95 4.83 -24.91
CA ASP A 57 -30.13 4.87 -26.35
C ASP A 57 -31.04 6.07 -26.71
N LEU A 58 -30.49 7.08 -27.38
CA LEU A 58 -31.28 8.13 -27.94
C LEU A 58 -32.03 7.56 -29.16
N LEU A 59 -33.35 7.78 -29.19
CA LEU A 59 -34.31 7.33 -30.20
C LEU A 59 -33.77 7.41 -31.65
N GLY A 60 -33.65 6.23 -32.28
CA GLY A 60 -33.31 6.08 -33.70
C GLY A 60 -33.52 4.63 -34.12
N GLU A 61 -34.36 4.39 -35.14
CA GLU A 61 -34.52 3.07 -35.77
C GLU A 61 -33.44 2.87 -36.83
N GLY A 62 -32.70 1.76 -36.74
CA GLY A 62 -31.75 1.32 -37.75
C GLY A 62 -30.27 1.57 -37.42
N SER A 63 -29.41 1.50 -38.42
CA SER A 63 -27.93 1.53 -38.32
C SER A 63 -27.28 2.86 -37.83
N ALA A 64 -28.07 3.80 -37.30
CA ALA A 64 -27.65 5.08 -36.72
C ALA A 64 -28.17 5.23 -35.28
N GLN A 65 -27.90 4.27 -34.41
CA GLN A 65 -28.11 4.42 -32.97
C GLN A 65 -26.97 5.27 -32.39
N GLU A 66 -27.21 6.57 -32.18
CA GLU A 66 -26.34 7.39 -31.33
C GLU A 66 -26.74 7.17 -29.86
N ARG A 67 -25.84 6.55 -29.07
CA ARG A 67 -25.96 6.51 -27.64
C ARG A 67 -25.69 7.88 -27.05
N GLY A 68 -26.67 8.47 -26.41
CA GLY A 68 -26.54 9.78 -25.79
C GLY A 68 -26.29 9.67 -24.29
N VAL A 69 -25.41 10.53 -23.78
CA VAL A 69 -25.22 10.73 -22.35
C VAL A 69 -26.04 11.93 -21.92
N VAL A 70 -26.94 11.71 -20.95
CA VAL A 70 -27.86 12.73 -20.43
C VAL A 70 -27.47 13.07 -18.99
N GLY A 71 -27.37 14.38 -18.69
CA GLY A 71 -27.03 14.88 -17.36
C GLY A 71 -26.46 16.30 -17.42
N GLU A 72 -26.19 16.87 -16.27
CA GLU A 72 -25.58 18.19 -16.13
C GLU A 72 -24.08 18.18 -16.49
N THR A 73 -23.41 17.03 -16.32
CA THR A 73 -21.96 16.86 -16.49
C THR A 73 -21.45 17.18 -17.89
N PRO A 74 -22.05 16.69 -18.99
CA PRO A 74 -21.65 17.09 -20.36
C PRO A 74 -21.84 18.58 -20.60
N ASN A 75 -22.91 19.18 -20.08
CA ASN A 75 -23.16 20.61 -20.17
C ASN A 75 -22.11 21.43 -19.42
N LEU A 76 -21.72 20.96 -18.20
CA LEU A 76 -20.66 21.60 -17.43
C LEU A 76 -19.31 21.54 -18.16
N ALA A 77 -18.94 20.39 -18.71
CA ALA A 77 -17.71 20.23 -19.49
C ALA A 77 -17.70 21.20 -20.70
N ALA A 78 -18.82 21.32 -21.43
CA ALA A 78 -18.94 22.26 -22.53
C ALA A 78 -18.80 23.74 -22.09
N ARG A 79 -19.30 24.12 -20.91
CA ARG A 79 -19.13 25.48 -20.37
C ARG A 79 -17.71 25.76 -19.92
N LEU A 80 -17.05 24.78 -19.34
CA LEU A 80 -15.62 24.86 -18.94
C LEU A 80 -14.72 24.98 -20.19
N GLN A 81 -15.06 24.31 -21.30
CA GLN A 81 -14.37 24.45 -22.56
C GLN A 81 -14.45 25.91 -23.09
N VAL A 82 -15.61 26.54 -22.98
CA VAL A 82 -15.78 27.96 -23.39
C VAL A 82 -14.96 28.89 -22.48
N LEU A 83 -14.85 28.57 -21.20
CA LEU A 83 -14.05 29.33 -20.24
C LEU A 83 -12.53 29.17 -20.47
N ALA A 84 -12.10 28.05 -21.04
CA ALA A 84 -10.69 27.76 -21.29
C ALA A 84 -10.09 28.75 -22.30
N ALA A 85 -8.91 29.29 -22.02
CA ALA A 85 -8.12 30.03 -23.01
C ALA A 85 -7.66 29.09 -24.16
N PRO A 86 -7.31 29.61 -25.33
CA PRO A 86 -6.71 28.81 -26.40
C PRO A 86 -5.47 28.06 -25.92
N GLY A 87 -5.40 26.76 -26.15
CA GLY A 87 -4.31 25.89 -25.63
C GLY A 87 -4.42 25.57 -24.16
N ALA A 88 -5.56 25.78 -23.51
CA ALA A 88 -5.72 25.47 -22.07
C ALA A 88 -6.80 24.42 -21.84
N LEU A 89 -6.65 23.76 -20.68
CA LEU A 89 -7.56 22.76 -20.12
C LEU A 89 -8.11 23.25 -18.78
N VAL A 90 -9.44 23.25 -18.64
CA VAL A 90 -10.13 23.68 -17.42
C VAL A 90 -10.95 22.53 -16.84
N LEU A 91 -10.91 22.37 -15.52
CA LEU A 91 -11.59 21.30 -14.76
C LEU A 91 -12.72 21.85 -13.90
N ALA A 92 -13.74 21.02 -13.68
CA ALA A 92 -14.70 21.18 -12.59
C ALA A 92 -14.09 20.82 -11.24
N GLU A 93 -14.68 21.32 -10.15
CA GLU A 93 -14.29 20.96 -8.76
C GLU A 93 -14.43 19.44 -8.50
N SER A 94 -15.45 18.79 -9.07
CA SER A 94 -15.64 17.35 -8.99
C SER A 94 -14.48 16.56 -9.60
N SER A 95 -14.00 16.97 -10.78
CA SER A 95 -12.81 16.37 -11.41
C SER A 95 -11.53 16.67 -10.60
N ARG A 96 -11.38 17.90 -10.07
CA ARG A 96 -10.25 18.27 -9.22
C ARG A 96 -10.12 17.36 -8.01
N ARG A 97 -11.22 17.08 -7.31
CA ARG A 97 -11.23 16.18 -6.16
C ARG A 97 -10.78 14.77 -6.51
N GLN A 98 -11.12 14.29 -7.68
CA GLN A 98 -10.76 12.96 -8.15
C GLN A 98 -9.29 12.83 -8.54
N ILE A 99 -8.69 13.86 -9.14
CA ILE A 99 -7.27 13.86 -9.52
C ILE A 99 -6.35 14.22 -8.36
N GLY A 100 -6.86 14.85 -7.30
CA GLY A 100 -6.05 15.33 -6.17
C GLY A 100 -4.94 16.29 -6.62
N GLY A 101 -3.76 16.17 -6.05
CA GLY A 101 -2.58 16.98 -6.40
C GLY A 101 -1.69 16.39 -7.50
N LEU A 102 -2.20 15.48 -8.37
CA LEU A 102 -1.42 14.91 -9.48
C LEU A 102 -1.00 15.94 -10.54
N PHE A 103 -1.77 17.02 -10.64
CA PHE A 103 -1.52 18.11 -11.58
C PHE A 103 -1.37 19.44 -10.85
N GLU A 104 -0.56 20.31 -11.40
CA GLU A 104 -0.52 21.71 -10.97
C GLU A 104 -1.75 22.43 -11.48
N LEU A 105 -2.49 23.04 -10.57
CA LEU A 105 -3.76 23.68 -10.85
C LEU A 105 -3.72 25.14 -10.43
N GLU A 106 -4.32 26.01 -11.25
CA GLU A 106 -4.60 27.40 -10.92
C GLU A 106 -6.09 27.55 -10.64
N ASP A 107 -6.42 28.10 -9.49
CA ASP A 107 -7.80 28.38 -9.10
C ASP A 107 -8.36 29.58 -9.91
N LEU A 108 -9.36 29.33 -10.72
CA LEU A 108 -10.08 30.37 -11.47
C LEU A 108 -11.25 30.96 -10.67
N GLY A 109 -11.44 30.52 -9.42
CA GLY A 109 -12.53 30.96 -8.56
C GLY A 109 -13.89 30.39 -8.98
N LEU A 110 -14.93 31.22 -8.87
CA LEU A 110 -16.33 30.90 -9.17
C LEU A 110 -16.80 31.68 -10.42
N PRO A 111 -16.36 31.32 -11.64
CA PRO A 111 -16.78 32.03 -12.83
C PRO A 111 -18.28 31.80 -13.09
N PRO A 112 -18.98 32.82 -13.65
CA PRO A 112 -20.37 32.66 -14.03
C PRO A 112 -20.47 31.73 -15.25
N LEU A 113 -21.09 30.55 -15.05
CA LEU A 113 -21.32 29.58 -16.13
C LEU A 113 -22.80 29.66 -16.59
N ALA A 114 -23.03 29.94 -17.85
CA ALA A 114 -24.39 30.06 -18.41
C ALA A 114 -25.16 28.73 -18.26
N GLY A 115 -26.35 28.79 -17.66
CA GLY A 115 -27.22 27.62 -17.45
C GLY A 115 -27.05 26.91 -16.10
N PHE A 116 -26.17 27.39 -15.24
CA PHE A 116 -26.03 26.90 -13.85
C PHE A 116 -26.52 27.97 -12.86
N ALA A 117 -27.45 27.59 -11.99
CA ALA A 117 -28.01 28.49 -10.98
C ALA A 117 -27.01 28.80 -9.86
N GLU A 118 -26.17 27.84 -9.52
CA GLU A 118 -25.10 27.98 -8.52
C GLU A 118 -23.74 28.17 -9.18
N PRO A 119 -22.90 29.07 -8.64
CA PRO A 119 -21.56 29.25 -9.15
C PRO A 119 -20.73 27.99 -9.01
N GLN A 120 -20.08 27.56 -10.09
CA GLN A 120 -19.23 26.37 -10.12
C GLN A 120 -17.75 26.76 -10.05
N ARG A 121 -16.99 26.17 -9.12
CA ARG A 121 -15.56 26.41 -9.04
C ARG A 121 -14.82 25.74 -10.18
N ALA A 122 -13.92 26.47 -10.82
CA ALA A 122 -13.18 26.02 -11.97
C ALA A 122 -11.67 26.11 -11.73
N TRP A 123 -10.92 25.20 -12.35
CA TRP A 123 -9.47 25.05 -12.17
C TRP A 123 -8.78 24.92 -13.52
N ARG A 124 -7.75 25.72 -13.77
CA ARG A 124 -6.90 25.56 -14.97
C ARG A 124 -5.78 24.58 -14.68
N VAL A 125 -5.57 23.60 -15.55
CA VAL A 125 -4.43 22.68 -15.49
C VAL A 125 -3.21 23.39 -16.06
N ILE A 126 -2.14 23.46 -15.26
CA ILE A 126 -0.85 24.04 -15.67
C ILE A 126 0.07 22.96 -16.22
N GLY A 127 0.07 21.77 -15.61
CA GLY A 127 0.91 20.64 -16.01
C GLY A 127 0.88 19.50 -15.02
N ASP A 128 1.70 18.49 -15.26
CA ASP A 128 1.89 17.37 -14.33
C ASP A 128 2.60 17.86 -13.05
N SER A 129 2.07 17.54 -11.89
CA SER A 129 2.67 17.95 -10.62
C SER A 129 3.97 17.19 -10.28
N GLY A 130 4.32 16.15 -11.06
CA GLY A 130 5.45 15.25 -10.77
C GLY A 130 5.21 14.34 -9.55
N VAL A 131 4.02 14.37 -8.99
CA VAL A 131 3.59 13.49 -7.89
C VAL A 131 3.22 12.14 -8.47
N LEU A 132 3.87 11.08 -8.01
CA LEU A 132 3.77 9.74 -8.60
C LEU A 132 2.47 8.99 -8.28
N SER A 133 1.63 9.50 -7.36
CA SER A 133 0.33 8.91 -7.08
C SER A 133 -0.65 9.90 -6.48
N ARG A 134 -1.96 9.71 -6.77
CA ARG A 134 -3.08 10.41 -6.11
C ARG A 134 -2.96 10.40 -4.58
N PHE A 135 -2.53 9.30 -4.02
CA PHE A 135 -2.33 9.13 -2.58
C PHE A 135 -1.29 10.09 -2.01
N GLU A 136 -0.20 10.30 -2.72
CA GLU A 136 0.83 11.25 -2.33
C GLU A 136 0.33 12.69 -2.47
N ALA A 137 -0.39 12.97 -3.54
CA ALA A 137 -1.02 14.24 -3.82
C ALA A 137 -2.01 14.66 -2.72
N LEU A 138 -2.82 13.73 -2.23
CA LEU A 138 -3.79 13.97 -1.17
C LEU A 138 -3.15 14.12 0.22
N ARG A 139 -1.95 13.58 0.41
CA ARG A 139 -1.19 13.74 1.68
C ARG A 139 -0.44 15.08 1.78
N SER A 140 -0.11 15.72 0.66
CA SER A 140 0.73 16.92 0.62
C SER A 140 0.01 18.24 0.94
N ASP A 141 -1.32 18.27 0.86
CA ASP A 141 -2.08 19.52 0.81
C ASP A 141 -2.49 20.13 2.18
N SER A 142 -2.15 19.53 3.32
CA SER A 142 -2.85 19.97 4.52
C SER A 142 -2.09 20.90 5.48
N THR A 143 -0.78 20.76 5.68
CA THR A 143 -0.07 21.59 6.66
C THR A 143 1.39 21.82 6.26
N PRO A 144 1.98 23.00 6.37
CA PRO A 144 3.39 23.25 6.05
C PRO A 144 4.32 22.44 6.97
N LEU A 145 5.53 22.14 6.50
CA LEU A 145 6.58 21.59 7.33
C LEU A 145 7.03 22.67 8.32
N VAL A 146 6.94 22.41 9.61
CA VAL A 146 7.29 23.35 10.68
C VAL A 146 8.44 22.79 11.52
N GLY A 147 9.46 23.60 11.77
CA GLY A 147 10.55 23.31 12.70
C GLY A 147 11.44 22.13 12.32
N ARG A 148 11.64 21.92 10.99
CA ARG A 148 12.49 20.87 10.41
C ARG A 148 13.42 21.41 9.32
N ASP A 149 13.77 22.68 9.43
CA ASP A 149 14.57 23.36 8.42
C ASP A 149 15.99 22.78 8.34
N GLU A 150 16.63 22.50 9.49
CA GLU A 150 17.97 21.92 9.56
C GLU A 150 18.01 20.51 8.96
N GLU A 151 17.01 19.67 9.26
CA GLU A 151 16.90 18.32 8.74
C GLU A 151 16.65 18.35 7.22
N LEU A 152 15.80 19.25 6.75
CA LEU A 152 15.54 19.42 5.32
C LEU A 152 16.79 19.93 4.58
N GLU A 153 17.51 20.90 5.11
CA GLU A 153 18.76 21.39 4.53
C GLU A 153 19.83 20.29 4.46
N MET A 154 19.91 19.44 5.49
CA MET A 154 20.81 18.30 5.47
C MET A 154 20.46 17.35 4.33
N LEU A 155 19.18 17.01 4.14
CA LEU A 155 18.73 16.16 3.04
C LEU A 155 19.01 16.79 1.67
N LEU A 156 18.80 18.10 1.51
CA LEU A 156 19.11 18.82 0.28
C LEU A 156 20.62 18.83 -0.03
N ARG A 157 21.48 19.00 0.97
CA ARG A 157 22.95 18.87 0.79
C ARG A 157 23.33 17.44 0.35
N ARG A 158 22.72 16.40 0.93
CA ARG A 158 22.96 15.00 0.52
C ARG A 158 22.43 14.73 -0.89
N TRP A 159 21.31 15.34 -1.26
CA TRP A 159 20.80 15.27 -2.63
C TRP A 159 21.79 15.87 -3.63
N GLN A 160 22.38 17.03 -3.31
CA GLN A 160 23.39 17.64 -4.17
C GLN A 160 24.61 16.75 -4.35
N GLN A 161 25.15 16.16 -3.26
CA GLN A 161 26.25 15.20 -3.34
C GLN A 161 25.91 14.00 -4.22
N ALA A 162 24.70 13.46 -4.07
CA ALA A 162 24.24 12.35 -4.90
C ALA A 162 24.20 12.72 -6.40
N LYS A 163 23.77 13.93 -6.76
CA LYS A 163 23.79 14.40 -8.16
C LYS A 163 25.21 14.49 -8.72
N ASP A 164 26.19 14.82 -7.89
CA ASP A 164 27.60 14.92 -8.27
C ASP A 164 28.26 13.53 -8.46
N GLY A 165 27.50 12.44 -8.20
CA GLY A 165 27.95 11.06 -8.37
C GLY A 165 28.36 10.36 -7.07
N ASP A 166 28.42 11.09 -5.96
CA ASP A 166 28.69 10.56 -4.62
C ASP A 166 27.37 10.08 -3.99
N GLY A 167 27.01 8.83 -4.24
CA GLY A 167 25.77 8.26 -3.72
C GLY A 167 25.70 8.30 -2.20
N MET A 168 24.55 8.69 -1.69
CA MET A 168 24.32 8.94 -0.27
C MET A 168 23.13 8.15 0.26
N VAL A 169 23.24 7.71 1.50
CA VAL A 169 22.15 7.07 2.26
C VAL A 169 21.83 7.93 3.47
N VAL A 170 20.56 8.21 3.71
CA VAL A 170 20.08 8.87 4.92
C VAL A 170 19.07 7.99 5.64
N LEU A 171 19.42 7.61 6.85
CA LEU A 171 18.61 6.80 7.75
C LEU A 171 17.81 7.73 8.65
N VAL A 172 16.49 7.83 8.42
CA VAL A 172 15.60 8.72 9.16
C VAL A 172 14.87 7.93 10.24
N SER A 173 15.27 8.12 11.49
CA SER A 173 14.66 7.51 12.65
C SER A 173 13.72 8.47 13.37
N GLY A 174 12.64 7.95 13.97
CA GLY A 174 11.77 8.76 14.84
C GLY A 174 10.45 8.07 15.17
N GLU A 175 9.80 8.57 16.22
CA GLU A 175 8.53 8.06 16.73
C GLU A 175 7.40 8.11 15.68
N PRO A 176 6.33 7.32 15.85
CA PRO A 176 5.12 7.45 15.04
C PRO A 176 4.55 8.88 15.11
N GLY A 177 4.16 9.44 13.96
CA GLY A 177 3.59 10.81 13.92
C GLY A 177 4.57 11.96 14.01
N ILE A 178 5.90 11.71 14.16
CA ILE A 178 6.93 12.75 14.32
C ILE A 178 7.22 13.56 13.04
N GLY A 179 6.68 13.14 11.89
CA GLY A 179 6.81 13.89 10.64
C GLY A 179 7.80 13.31 9.62
N LYS A 180 8.27 12.05 9.75
CA LYS A 180 9.18 11.41 8.78
C LYS A 180 8.71 11.52 7.33
N SER A 181 7.50 11.07 7.04
CA SER A 181 6.95 11.11 5.68
C SER A 181 6.72 12.54 5.18
N ARG A 182 6.42 13.49 6.09
CA ARG A 182 6.27 14.91 5.77
C ARG A 182 7.60 15.54 5.33
N LEU A 183 8.67 15.23 6.03
CA LEU A 183 10.02 15.68 5.69
C LEU A 183 10.43 15.20 4.29
N ILE A 184 10.13 13.93 3.96
CA ILE A 184 10.41 13.37 2.63
C ILE A 184 9.53 14.01 1.54
N ALA A 185 8.27 14.27 1.84
CA ALA A 185 7.38 14.96 0.91
C ALA A 185 7.89 16.37 0.60
N GLU A 186 8.36 17.11 1.62
CA GLU A 186 8.93 18.44 1.43
C GLU A 186 10.26 18.40 0.67
N LEU A 187 11.16 17.44 0.95
CA LEU A 187 12.34 17.20 0.12
C LEU A 187 11.96 17.00 -1.35
N SER A 188 11.00 16.13 -1.60
CA SER A 188 10.53 15.83 -2.97
C SER A 188 9.95 17.07 -3.65
N ARG A 189 9.20 17.90 -2.91
CA ARG A 189 8.67 19.17 -3.41
C ARG A 189 9.78 20.17 -3.79
N ARG A 190 10.84 20.24 -2.97
CA ARG A 190 11.99 21.16 -3.21
C ARG A 190 12.79 20.77 -4.44
N ILE A 191 12.99 19.49 -4.69
CA ILE A 191 13.78 19.00 -5.85
C ILE A 191 12.93 18.79 -7.11
N LYS A 192 11.62 19.06 -7.07
CA LYS A 192 10.67 18.78 -8.15
C LYS A 192 11.05 19.40 -9.50
N SER A 193 11.60 20.63 -9.50
CA SER A 193 12.04 21.34 -10.70
C SER A 193 13.31 20.75 -11.35
N GLU A 194 13.99 19.85 -10.67
CA GLU A 194 15.21 19.23 -11.15
C GLU A 194 14.91 17.90 -11.87
N PRO A 195 15.54 17.62 -13.03
CA PRO A 195 15.38 16.33 -13.70
C PRO A 195 15.92 15.19 -12.84
N HIS A 196 15.05 14.33 -12.32
CA HIS A 196 15.43 13.19 -11.51
C HIS A 196 14.44 12.02 -11.65
N ALA A 197 14.88 10.82 -11.26
CA ALA A 197 14.02 9.67 -11.08
C ALA A 197 13.60 9.55 -9.63
N ARG A 198 12.38 9.07 -9.39
CA ARG A 198 11.88 8.82 -8.04
C ARG A 198 11.34 7.41 -7.92
N LEU A 199 11.88 6.65 -6.97
CA LEU A 199 11.41 5.30 -6.63
C LEU A 199 11.02 5.28 -5.16
N ARG A 200 9.87 4.67 -4.87
CA ARG A 200 9.32 4.64 -3.52
C ARG A 200 8.82 3.26 -3.15
N PHE A 201 9.34 2.73 -2.07
CA PHE A 201 9.07 1.42 -1.54
C PHE A 201 8.35 1.57 -0.20
N PHE A 202 7.17 0.96 -0.07
CA PHE A 202 6.39 0.99 1.16
C PHE A 202 6.44 -0.36 1.86
N CYS A 203 6.75 -0.33 3.15
CA CYS A 203 6.63 -1.48 4.01
C CYS A 203 5.40 -1.32 4.92
N SER A 204 4.65 -2.39 5.15
CA SER A 204 3.46 -2.36 5.98
C SER A 204 3.41 -3.58 6.91
N PRO A 205 2.74 -3.49 8.06
CA PRO A 205 2.62 -4.60 8.99
C PRO A 205 1.93 -5.83 8.37
N HIS A 206 1.02 -5.62 7.40
CA HIS A 206 0.29 -6.71 6.74
C HIS A 206 1.16 -7.50 5.76
N ASN A 207 2.20 -6.88 5.18
CA ASN A 207 3.06 -7.48 4.17
C ASN A 207 4.47 -7.82 4.70
N LYS A 208 4.66 -7.79 6.03
CA LYS A 208 5.96 -8.07 6.65
C LYS A 208 6.47 -9.51 6.45
N ASP A 209 5.57 -10.41 6.06
CA ASP A 209 5.84 -11.82 5.80
C ASP A 209 5.64 -12.17 4.30
N SER A 210 5.35 -11.17 3.45
CA SER A 210 5.22 -11.31 1.97
C SER A 210 6.55 -10.93 1.31
N ALA A 211 7.27 -11.93 0.83
CA ALA A 211 8.61 -11.75 0.29
C ALA A 211 8.67 -10.79 -0.89
N LEU A 212 9.60 -9.84 -0.86
CA LEU A 212 9.84 -8.83 -1.91
C LEU A 212 8.62 -7.97 -2.25
N HIS A 213 7.59 -7.92 -1.38
CA HIS A 213 6.37 -7.17 -1.65
C HIS A 213 6.62 -5.70 -2.03
N PRO A 214 7.47 -4.91 -1.36
CA PRO A 214 7.76 -3.53 -1.76
C PRO A 214 8.33 -3.43 -3.18
N PHE A 215 9.15 -4.40 -3.59
CA PHE A 215 9.76 -4.44 -4.93
C PHE A 215 8.76 -4.87 -6.00
N ILE A 216 7.90 -5.85 -5.71
CA ILE A 216 6.82 -6.30 -6.59
C ILE A 216 5.91 -5.12 -6.92
N VAL A 217 5.38 -4.45 -5.89
CA VAL A 217 4.48 -3.30 -6.07
C VAL A 217 5.16 -2.17 -6.85
N GLN A 218 6.44 -1.91 -6.59
CA GLN A 218 7.17 -0.88 -7.31
C GLN A 218 7.40 -1.25 -8.79
N LEU A 219 7.69 -2.52 -9.10
CA LEU A 219 7.83 -3.01 -10.47
C LEU A 219 6.51 -2.93 -11.24
N GLU A 220 5.41 -3.43 -10.68
CA GLU A 220 4.07 -3.37 -11.27
C GLU A 220 3.68 -1.92 -11.62
N ARG A 221 3.95 -1.02 -10.68
CA ARG A 221 3.69 0.41 -10.85
C ARG A 221 4.55 1.03 -11.95
N THR A 222 5.85 0.74 -11.97
CA THR A 222 6.78 1.28 -12.96
C THR A 222 6.49 0.73 -14.34
N ALA A 223 6.08 -0.54 -14.44
CA ALA A 223 5.63 -1.15 -15.69
C ALA A 223 4.27 -0.61 -16.15
N GLY A 224 3.53 0.08 -15.28
CA GLY A 224 2.20 0.62 -15.60
C GLY A 224 1.16 -0.50 -15.75
N PHE A 225 1.21 -1.52 -14.89
CA PHE A 225 0.20 -2.57 -14.88
C PHE A 225 -1.14 -1.99 -14.46
N ALA A 226 -2.17 -2.21 -15.28
CA ALA A 226 -3.55 -1.96 -14.93
C ALA A 226 -4.19 -3.25 -14.38
N ARG A 227 -5.23 -3.10 -13.57
CA ARG A 227 -5.90 -4.23 -12.91
C ARG A 227 -6.52 -5.20 -13.93
N ASP A 228 -7.01 -4.66 -15.02
CA ASP A 228 -7.69 -5.34 -16.13
C ASP A 228 -6.75 -5.72 -17.28
N ASP A 229 -5.44 -5.49 -17.16
CA ASP A 229 -4.48 -5.94 -18.15
C ASP A 229 -4.49 -7.46 -18.28
N MET A 230 -4.66 -7.95 -19.52
CA MET A 230 -4.42 -9.34 -19.85
C MET A 230 -2.97 -9.72 -19.61
N VAL A 231 -2.71 -11.00 -19.34
CA VAL A 231 -1.37 -11.51 -18.99
C VAL A 231 -0.32 -11.15 -20.03
N GLU A 232 -0.66 -11.25 -21.32
CA GLU A 232 0.21 -10.91 -22.43
C GLU A 232 0.58 -9.41 -22.44
N ALA A 233 -0.39 -8.55 -22.12
CA ALA A 233 -0.17 -7.11 -22.02
C ALA A 233 0.78 -6.76 -20.86
N LYS A 234 0.66 -7.45 -19.72
CA LYS A 234 1.58 -7.31 -18.58
C LYS A 234 3.00 -7.72 -18.94
N LEU A 235 3.15 -8.87 -19.64
CA LEU A 235 4.46 -9.32 -20.11
C LEU A 235 5.10 -8.34 -21.11
N ASP A 236 4.32 -7.78 -22.03
CA ASP A 236 4.83 -6.78 -22.98
C ASP A 236 5.24 -5.49 -22.29
N LYS A 237 4.47 -5.02 -21.31
CA LYS A 237 4.81 -3.87 -20.47
C LYS A 237 6.09 -4.12 -19.67
N LEU A 238 6.24 -5.33 -19.08
CA LEU A 238 7.45 -5.71 -18.36
C LEU A 238 8.66 -5.74 -19.29
N ARG A 239 8.57 -6.36 -20.46
CA ARG A 239 9.66 -6.40 -21.46
C ARG A 239 10.08 -5.00 -21.90
N LYS A 240 9.13 -4.09 -22.13
CA LYS A 240 9.41 -2.70 -22.50
C LYS A 240 10.11 -1.95 -21.37
N LEU A 241 9.72 -2.17 -20.11
CA LEU A 241 10.37 -1.57 -18.95
C LEU A 241 11.83 -2.05 -18.83
N LEU A 242 12.09 -3.34 -19.05
CA LEU A 242 13.39 -3.97 -18.83
C LEU A 242 14.37 -3.78 -20.00
N ALA A 243 13.87 -3.57 -21.21
CA ALA A 243 14.67 -3.48 -22.44
C ALA A 243 15.90 -2.54 -22.35
N PRO A 244 15.85 -1.37 -21.72
CA PRO A 244 17.00 -0.47 -21.63
C PRO A 244 18.12 -0.95 -20.69
N GLY A 245 17.83 -1.87 -19.76
CA GLY A 245 18.76 -2.27 -18.68
C GLY A 245 19.03 -3.77 -18.58
N SER A 246 18.28 -4.62 -19.31
CA SER A 246 18.41 -6.07 -19.24
C SER A 246 19.71 -6.58 -19.84
N ARG A 247 20.38 -7.51 -19.15
CA ARG A 247 21.57 -8.21 -19.61
C ARG A 247 21.28 -9.54 -20.30
N GLY A 248 20.00 -9.89 -20.49
CA GLY A 248 19.57 -11.10 -21.18
C GLY A 248 18.17 -11.56 -20.81
N ASP A 249 17.66 -12.52 -21.56
CA ASP A 249 16.29 -13.06 -21.41
C ASP A 249 16.05 -13.68 -20.02
N ASN A 250 17.08 -14.22 -19.38
CA ASN A 250 16.99 -14.82 -18.05
C ASN A 250 16.52 -13.83 -16.97
N GLU A 251 16.90 -12.53 -17.07
CA GLU A 251 16.42 -11.51 -16.12
C GLU A 251 14.91 -11.28 -16.26
N ILE A 252 14.42 -11.27 -17.50
CA ILE A 252 13.00 -11.09 -17.80
C ILE A 252 12.20 -12.25 -17.23
N GLU A 253 12.65 -13.49 -17.45
CA GLU A 253 11.99 -14.70 -16.95
C GLU A 253 11.93 -14.74 -15.42
N LEU A 254 13.01 -14.38 -14.74
CA LEU A 254 13.04 -14.31 -13.27
C LEU A 254 12.12 -13.22 -12.70
N LEU A 255 12.06 -12.05 -13.35
CA LEU A 255 11.17 -10.97 -12.91
C LEU A 255 9.71 -11.26 -13.26
N ALA A 256 9.43 -11.95 -14.37
CA ALA A 256 8.10 -12.45 -14.70
C ALA A 256 7.60 -13.47 -13.66
N GLU A 257 8.48 -14.40 -13.24
CA GLU A 257 8.17 -15.34 -12.16
C GLU A 257 7.87 -14.62 -10.84
N LEU A 258 8.69 -13.62 -10.47
CA LEU A 258 8.44 -12.79 -9.28
C LEU A 258 7.06 -12.15 -9.30
N LEU A 259 6.62 -11.70 -10.48
CA LEU A 259 5.31 -11.06 -10.69
C LEU A 259 4.17 -12.08 -10.92
N SER A 260 4.44 -13.39 -10.77
CA SER A 260 3.47 -14.48 -11.05
C SER A 260 2.91 -14.43 -12.48
N LEU A 261 3.74 -14.02 -13.43
CA LEU A 261 3.43 -14.06 -14.86
C LEU A 261 3.96 -15.37 -15.48
N PRO A 262 3.38 -15.87 -16.59
CA PRO A 262 3.93 -17.00 -17.33
C PRO A 262 5.38 -16.76 -17.73
N ASN A 263 6.23 -17.74 -17.47
CA ASN A 263 7.67 -17.63 -17.65
C ASN A 263 8.31 -18.99 -17.91
N SER A 264 9.54 -18.99 -18.37
CA SER A 264 10.39 -20.16 -18.56
C SER A 264 11.51 -20.29 -17.50
N ALA A 265 11.36 -19.62 -16.36
CA ALA A 265 12.41 -19.62 -15.33
C ALA A 265 12.73 -21.01 -14.74
N ALA A 266 11.77 -21.94 -14.81
CA ALA A 266 11.98 -23.35 -14.45
C ALA A 266 12.97 -24.07 -15.38
N ASP A 267 13.03 -23.66 -16.65
CA ASP A 267 13.89 -24.28 -17.67
C ASP A 267 15.36 -23.84 -17.55
N LEU A 268 15.65 -22.83 -16.71
CA LEU A 268 17.01 -22.33 -16.50
C LEU A 268 17.93 -23.30 -15.75
N ASN A 269 17.42 -24.41 -15.22
CA ASN A 269 18.18 -25.43 -14.48
C ASN A 269 19.14 -24.86 -13.41
N LEU A 270 18.72 -23.80 -12.72
CA LEU A 270 19.51 -23.11 -11.69
C LEU A 270 19.26 -23.74 -10.32
N SER A 271 20.30 -23.78 -9.49
CA SER A 271 20.08 -24.06 -8.07
C SER A 271 19.25 -22.94 -7.42
N PRO A 272 18.44 -23.25 -6.39
CA PRO A 272 17.63 -22.26 -5.69
C PRO A 272 18.44 -21.05 -5.22
N GLN A 273 19.65 -21.28 -4.71
CA GLN A 273 20.52 -20.19 -4.27
C GLN A 273 20.95 -19.30 -5.45
N ARG A 274 21.39 -19.90 -6.57
CA ARG A 274 21.82 -19.13 -7.74
C ARG A 274 20.67 -18.35 -8.38
N LYS A 275 19.48 -18.93 -8.41
CA LYS A 275 18.26 -18.27 -8.88
C LYS A 275 17.95 -17.02 -8.07
N ARG A 276 18.05 -17.10 -6.73
CA ARG A 276 17.86 -15.95 -5.83
C ARG A 276 18.93 -14.86 -6.02
N GLU A 277 20.19 -15.26 -6.16
CA GLU A 277 21.28 -14.31 -6.45
C GLU A 277 21.02 -13.55 -7.75
N MET A 278 20.66 -14.27 -8.81
CA MET A 278 20.35 -13.68 -10.11
C MET A 278 19.11 -12.76 -10.05
N LEU A 279 18.08 -13.13 -9.28
CA LEU A 279 16.92 -12.29 -9.07
C LEU A 279 17.31 -10.97 -8.37
N PHE A 280 18.15 -11.03 -7.34
CA PHE A 280 18.66 -9.85 -6.66
C PHE A 280 19.54 -8.99 -7.59
N GLU A 281 20.41 -9.63 -8.36
CA GLU A 281 21.20 -8.95 -9.40
C GLU A 281 20.28 -8.25 -10.41
N ALA A 282 19.22 -8.90 -10.90
CA ALA A 282 18.26 -8.32 -11.84
C ALA A 282 17.55 -7.08 -11.25
N LEU A 283 17.08 -7.16 -10.00
CA LEU A 283 16.45 -6.03 -9.32
C LEU A 283 17.41 -4.86 -9.11
N LEU A 284 18.66 -5.12 -8.69
CA LEU A 284 19.70 -4.09 -8.57
C LEU A 284 20.07 -3.49 -9.93
N HIS A 285 20.12 -4.29 -10.99
CA HIS A 285 20.36 -3.80 -12.36
C HIS A 285 19.27 -2.82 -12.81
N GLN A 286 18.01 -3.08 -12.48
CA GLN A 286 16.92 -2.16 -12.78
C GLN A 286 17.07 -0.83 -12.02
N LEU A 287 17.40 -0.87 -10.73
CA LEU A 287 17.69 0.34 -9.96
C LEU A 287 18.87 1.11 -10.57
N ALA A 288 19.93 0.38 -10.97
CA ALA A 288 21.11 0.95 -11.61
C ALA A 288 20.81 1.59 -12.97
N ALA A 289 19.96 0.96 -13.78
CA ALA A 289 19.57 1.49 -15.09
C ALA A 289 18.82 2.84 -14.94
N VAL A 290 17.93 2.93 -13.97
CA VAL A 290 17.23 4.18 -13.64
C VAL A 290 18.23 5.26 -13.19
N ALA A 291 19.14 4.94 -12.27
CA ALA A 291 20.10 5.90 -11.72
C ALA A 291 21.13 6.38 -12.75
N ARG A 292 21.53 5.53 -13.71
CA ARG A 292 22.43 5.93 -14.82
C ARG A 292 21.77 6.87 -15.80
N SER A 293 20.48 6.83 -15.98
CA SER A 293 19.77 7.72 -16.90
C SER A 293 19.63 9.14 -16.35
N ARG A 294 19.46 9.28 -15.05
CA ARG A 294 19.30 10.55 -14.30
C ARG A 294 19.47 10.30 -12.80
N PRO A 295 19.86 11.33 -12.02
CA PRO A 295 19.95 11.21 -10.57
C PRO A 295 18.65 10.65 -9.98
N ALA A 296 18.74 9.78 -8.98
CA ALA A 296 17.59 9.09 -8.44
C ALA A 296 17.41 9.35 -6.93
N LEU A 297 16.18 9.71 -6.54
CA LEU A 297 15.72 9.67 -5.16
C LEU A 297 15.00 8.35 -4.91
N ILE A 298 15.60 7.51 -4.08
CA ILE A 298 15.02 6.22 -3.67
C ILE A 298 14.56 6.34 -2.21
N VAL A 299 13.32 6.01 -1.92
CA VAL A 299 12.74 6.13 -0.58
C VAL A 299 12.18 4.79 -0.14
N PHE A 300 12.64 4.29 1.00
CA PHE A 300 12.02 3.18 1.72
C PHE A 300 11.27 3.72 2.93
N GLU A 301 9.94 3.60 2.93
CA GLU A 301 9.13 4.05 4.05
C GLU A 301 8.76 2.90 4.97
N ASP A 302 8.83 3.21 6.27
CA ASP A 302 8.46 2.32 7.37
C ASP A 302 9.21 0.97 7.34
N ALA A 303 10.53 1.00 7.07
CA ALA A 303 11.40 -0.18 6.95
C ALA A 303 11.41 -1.10 8.18
N HIS A 304 10.86 -0.66 9.32
CA HIS A 304 10.63 -1.53 10.48
C HIS A 304 9.59 -2.63 10.23
N TRP A 305 8.83 -2.55 9.12
CA TRP A 305 7.89 -3.58 8.64
C TRP A 305 8.41 -4.36 7.43
N ILE A 306 9.70 -4.19 7.08
CA ILE A 306 10.29 -4.85 5.91
C ILE A 306 10.35 -6.37 6.11
N ASP A 307 9.98 -7.13 5.07
CA ASP A 307 10.17 -8.57 5.05
C ASP A 307 11.67 -8.94 4.98
N PRO A 308 12.07 -10.14 5.47
CA PRO A 308 13.48 -10.54 5.52
C PRO A 308 14.19 -10.57 4.16
N THR A 309 13.47 -10.96 3.11
CA THR A 309 14.05 -11.05 1.76
C THR A 309 14.27 -9.67 1.16
N SER A 310 13.30 -8.77 1.29
CA SER A 310 13.47 -7.34 0.94
C SER A 310 14.57 -6.68 1.75
N ARG A 311 14.72 -7.03 3.05
CA ARG A 311 15.80 -6.51 3.88
C ARG A 311 17.18 -6.87 3.33
N LYS A 312 17.39 -8.13 2.94
CA LYS A 312 18.66 -8.57 2.30
C LYS A 312 18.95 -7.79 1.01
N LEU A 313 17.93 -7.54 0.19
CA LEU A 313 18.09 -6.75 -1.01
C LEU A 313 18.37 -5.28 -0.70
N LEU A 314 17.75 -4.72 0.35
CA LEU A 314 18.05 -3.37 0.83
C LEU A 314 19.49 -3.28 1.35
N ASP A 315 19.99 -4.28 2.08
CA ASP A 315 21.41 -4.35 2.52
C ASP A 315 22.36 -4.27 1.32
N LEU A 316 22.07 -5.01 0.25
CA LEU A 316 22.85 -4.95 -1.00
C LEU A 316 22.72 -3.59 -1.70
N THR A 317 21.52 -3.00 -1.68
CA THR A 317 21.26 -1.67 -2.25
C THR A 317 22.06 -0.59 -1.53
N LEU A 318 22.13 -0.63 -0.20
CA LEU A 318 22.94 0.33 0.58
C LEU A 318 24.42 0.24 0.21
N ALA A 319 24.95 -0.97 0.09
CA ALA A 319 26.36 -1.17 -0.29
C ALA A 319 26.65 -0.68 -1.71
N TRP A 320 25.69 -0.80 -2.62
CA TRP A 320 25.82 -0.43 -4.02
C TRP A 320 25.70 1.10 -4.25
N VAL A 321 24.93 1.83 -3.43
CA VAL A 321 24.62 3.26 -3.63
C VAL A 321 25.88 4.13 -3.67
N GLY A 322 26.94 3.81 -2.92
CA GLY A 322 28.08 4.69 -2.68
C GLY A 322 28.86 5.18 -3.91
N GLY A 323 28.61 4.66 -5.11
CA GLY A 323 29.25 5.11 -6.36
C GLY A 323 28.26 5.48 -7.46
N MET A 324 27.01 5.80 -7.11
CA MET A 324 25.93 6.06 -8.04
C MET A 324 25.26 7.40 -7.76
N PRO A 325 24.68 8.09 -8.75
CA PRO A 325 23.94 9.32 -8.52
C PRO A 325 22.58 9.05 -7.84
N VAL A 326 22.63 8.56 -6.61
CA VAL A 326 21.46 8.11 -5.83
C VAL A 326 21.47 8.73 -4.44
N LEU A 327 20.36 9.33 -4.04
CA LEU A 327 20.01 9.56 -2.64
C LEU A 327 19.00 8.49 -2.20
N LEU A 328 19.45 7.59 -1.32
CA LEU A 328 18.59 6.60 -0.68
C LEU A 328 18.16 7.10 0.69
N VAL A 329 16.87 7.25 0.92
CA VAL A 329 16.31 7.62 2.22
C VAL A 329 15.52 6.45 2.78
N VAL A 330 15.85 6.02 4.00
CA VAL A 330 15.17 4.91 4.68
C VAL A 330 14.55 5.41 5.97
N THR A 331 13.22 5.30 6.12
CA THR A 331 12.54 5.69 7.36
C THR A 331 12.17 4.48 8.20
N PHE A 332 12.33 4.62 9.51
CA PHE A 332 11.98 3.56 10.45
C PHE A 332 11.69 4.12 11.85
N ARG A 333 11.22 3.25 12.75
CA ARG A 333 11.03 3.56 14.17
C ARG A 333 12.31 3.27 14.97
N PRO A 334 12.54 3.94 16.12
CA PRO A 334 13.76 3.76 16.92
C PRO A 334 14.06 2.33 17.33
N GLU A 335 13.01 1.49 17.48
CA GLU A 335 13.13 0.10 17.90
C GLU A 335 13.71 -0.82 16.81
N PHE A 336 13.75 -0.34 15.56
CA PHE A 336 14.25 -1.12 14.44
C PHE A 336 15.76 -1.29 14.49
N GLN A 337 16.21 -2.54 14.61
CA GLN A 337 17.62 -2.87 14.64
C GLN A 337 18.20 -3.05 13.25
N HIS A 338 19.29 -2.34 12.96
CA HIS A 338 20.01 -2.41 11.69
C HIS A 338 21.52 -2.28 11.91
N ALA A 339 22.32 -2.82 10.97
CA ALA A 339 23.78 -2.77 10.97
C ALA A 339 24.34 -1.76 9.94
N TRP A 340 23.53 -0.80 9.49
CA TRP A 340 23.86 0.10 8.38
C TRP A 340 24.72 1.30 8.78
N SER A 341 24.81 1.58 10.07
CA SER A 341 25.59 2.70 10.60
C SER A 341 27.10 2.46 10.47
N GLY A 342 27.86 3.55 10.32
CA GLY A 342 29.34 3.49 10.27
C GLY A 342 29.95 3.39 8.88
N GLN A 343 29.15 3.36 7.82
CA GLN A 343 29.64 3.46 6.44
C GLN A 343 29.82 4.94 6.02
N PRO A 344 30.85 5.30 5.24
CA PRO A 344 31.16 6.71 4.92
C PRO A 344 30.02 7.47 4.22
N HIS A 345 29.23 6.78 3.40
CA HIS A 345 28.12 7.35 2.64
C HIS A 345 26.77 7.26 3.37
N VAL A 346 26.74 6.76 4.61
CA VAL A 346 25.53 6.60 5.41
C VAL A 346 25.47 7.65 6.52
N ALA A 347 24.45 8.48 6.49
CA ALA A 347 24.14 9.44 7.56
C ALA A 347 22.88 9.01 8.33
N VAL A 348 22.88 9.25 9.65
CA VAL A 348 21.73 8.99 10.51
C VAL A 348 21.10 10.31 10.92
N LEU A 349 19.80 10.43 10.75
CA LEU A 349 18.99 11.58 11.11
C LEU A 349 17.89 11.13 12.09
N ALA A 350 18.06 11.46 13.37
CA ALA A 350 17.04 11.20 14.38
C ALA A 350 16.12 12.42 14.50
N LEU A 351 14.81 12.22 14.25
CA LEU A 351 13.81 13.27 14.42
C LEU A 351 13.33 13.31 15.88
N ASN A 352 13.63 14.40 16.55
CA ASN A 352 13.19 14.66 17.92
C ASN A 352 11.80 15.33 17.94
N ARG A 353 11.16 15.36 19.11
CA ARG A 353 9.91 16.06 19.35
C ARG A 353 10.08 17.56 19.13
N LEU A 354 9.04 18.21 18.61
CA LEU A 354 9.07 19.65 18.35
C LEU A 354 8.95 20.46 19.65
N GLY A 355 9.64 21.59 19.71
CA GLY A 355 9.46 22.54 20.82
C GLY A 355 8.10 23.27 20.74
N GLY A 356 7.64 23.81 21.87
CA GLY A 356 6.32 24.42 22.00
C GLY A 356 6.01 25.51 20.98
N ARG A 357 7.00 26.31 20.56
CA ARG A 357 6.81 27.34 19.50
C ARG A 357 6.41 26.74 18.17
N HIS A 358 7.02 25.61 17.80
CA HIS A 358 6.71 24.90 16.57
C HIS A 358 5.34 24.21 16.65
N GLY A 359 4.97 23.69 17.85
CA GLY A 359 3.64 23.16 18.09
C GLY A 359 2.56 24.25 17.88
N ALA A 360 2.75 25.43 18.45
CA ALA A 360 1.82 26.57 18.27
C ALA A 360 1.71 26.98 16.79
N ALA A 361 2.81 27.02 16.05
CA ALA A 361 2.79 27.31 14.61
C ALA A 361 2.01 26.25 13.78
N ILE A 362 2.02 24.97 14.20
CA ILE A 362 1.18 23.94 13.57
C ILE A 362 -0.29 24.22 13.88
N VAL A 363 -0.65 24.58 15.13
CA VAL A 363 -2.02 24.95 15.49
C VAL A 363 -2.51 26.11 14.62
N GLU A 364 -1.73 27.17 14.49
CA GLU A 364 -2.04 28.32 13.64
C GLU A 364 -2.24 27.93 12.17
N ALA A 365 -1.37 27.07 11.64
CA ALA A 365 -1.49 26.57 10.26
C ALA A 365 -2.75 25.73 10.03
N VAL A 366 -3.20 24.97 11.04
CA VAL A 366 -4.42 24.15 10.96
C VAL A 366 -5.68 24.98 11.14
N THR A 367 -5.66 25.97 12.04
CA THR A 367 -6.82 26.84 12.33
C THR A 367 -7.06 27.92 11.28
N GLY A 368 -6.01 28.35 10.59
CA GLY A 368 -6.09 29.46 9.62
C GLY A 368 -6.69 30.72 10.26
N ALA A 369 -7.71 31.30 9.59
CA ALA A 369 -8.39 32.51 10.06
C ALA A 369 -9.28 32.30 11.31
N ALA A 370 -9.59 31.06 11.68
CA ALA A 370 -10.51 30.77 12.80
C ALA A 370 -9.91 30.99 14.18
N GLY A 371 -8.61 31.07 14.34
CA GLY A 371 -7.83 31.31 15.55
C GLY A 371 -8.38 30.68 16.84
N LEU A 372 -7.55 30.04 17.63
CA LEU A 372 -7.90 29.54 18.97
C LEU A 372 -7.35 30.51 20.05
N SER A 373 -7.96 30.51 21.24
CA SER A 373 -7.42 31.28 22.39
C SER A 373 -6.06 30.70 22.79
N ARG A 374 -5.21 31.54 23.36
CA ARG A 374 -3.86 31.17 23.76
C ARG A 374 -3.85 30.01 24.76
N GLU A 375 -4.80 29.99 25.68
CA GLU A 375 -4.94 28.94 26.69
C GLU A 375 -5.20 27.56 26.01
N ILE A 376 -6.05 27.54 24.98
CA ILE A 376 -6.34 26.30 24.21
C ILE A 376 -5.10 25.88 23.41
N VAL A 377 -4.39 26.81 22.79
CA VAL A 377 -3.15 26.52 22.06
C VAL A 377 -2.09 25.92 22.98
N ASP A 378 -1.86 26.54 24.14
CA ASP A 378 -0.88 26.08 25.13
C ASP A 378 -1.24 24.67 25.63
N GLU A 379 -2.51 24.39 25.90
CA GLU A 379 -3.02 23.10 26.34
C GLU A 379 -2.84 22.01 25.24
N ILE A 380 -3.16 22.33 23.97
CA ILE A 380 -2.95 21.40 22.84
C ILE A 380 -1.47 21.06 22.71
N VAL A 381 -0.60 22.06 22.78
CA VAL A 381 0.86 21.88 22.62
C VAL A 381 1.44 21.07 23.77
N GLU A 382 1.03 21.32 25.01
CA GLU A 382 1.46 20.56 26.19
C GLU A 382 1.06 19.09 26.07
N ARG A 383 -0.21 18.82 25.71
CA ARG A 383 -0.73 17.44 25.59
C ARG A 383 -0.19 16.68 24.40
N ALA A 384 0.10 17.37 23.32
CA ALA A 384 0.70 16.75 22.13
C ALA A 384 2.16 16.36 22.35
N ASP A 385 2.79 16.87 23.41
CA ASP A 385 4.17 16.56 23.82
C ASP A 385 5.17 16.62 22.66
N GLY A 386 5.00 17.62 21.80
CA GLY A 386 5.88 17.89 20.66
C GLY A 386 5.76 16.91 19.47
N VAL A 387 4.74 16.04 19.43
CA VAL A 387 4.48 15.16 18.28
C VAL A 387 3.53 15.87 17.29
N PRO A 388 4.01 16.23 16.07
CA PRO A 388 3.24 17.04 15.11
C PRO A 388 1.84 16.50 14.78
N LEU A 389 1.74 15.17 14.57
CA LEU A 389 0.46 14.54 14.29
C LEU A 389 -0.56 14.75 15.43
N PHE A 390 -0.09 14.73 16.68
CA PHE A 390 -0.98 14.92 17.83
C PHE A 390 -1.47 16.37 17.90
N VAL A 391 -0.58 17.34 17.60
CA VAL A 391 -0.97 18.75 17.49
C VAL A 391 -2.06 18.92 16.43
N GLU A 392 -1.87 18.37 15.23
CA GLU A 392 -2.85 18.45 14.15
C GLU A 392 -4.20 17.84 14.53
N GLU A 393 -4.21 16.62 15.08
CA GLU A 393 -5.45 15.89 15.37
C GLU A 393 -6.18 16.46 16.59
N LEU A 394 -5.48 16.91 17.62
CA LEU A 394 -6.09 17.61 18.74
C LEU A 394 -6.69 18.96 18.31
N THR A 395 -5.99 19.72 17.46
CA THR A 395 -6.49 20.99 16.91
C THR A 395 -7.78 20.76 16.12
N LYS A 396 -7.82 19.76 15.23
CA LYS A 396 -9.03 19.42 14.47
C LYS A 396 -10.18 19.00 15.38
N ALA A 397 -9.92 18.18 16.39
CA ALA A 397 -10.93 17.76 17.36
C ALA A 397 -11.56 18.93 18.10
N VAL A 398 -10.76 19.96 18.43
CA VAL A 398 -11.23 21.18 19.06
C VAL A 398 -12.05 22.05 18.10
N LEU A 399 -11.64 22.15 16.83
CA LEU A 399 -12.37 22.91 15.79
C LEU A 399 -13.73 22.30 15.45
N GLU A 400 -13.84 20.97 15.51
CA GLU A 400 -15.08 20.23 15.27
C GLU A 400 -16.10 20.37 16.42
N THR A 401 -15.76 21.05 17.50
CA THR A 401 -16.63 21.24 18.68
C THR A 401 -17.27 22.64 18.60
N ASP A 402 -18.60 22.72 18.45
CA ASP A 402 -19.34 23.97 18.21
C ASP A 402 -19.41 24.91 19.43
N ASP A 403 -19.16 24.43 20.65
CA ASP A 403 -19.31 25.17 21.89
C ASP A 403 -17.94 25.52 22.52
N ARG A 404 -17.73 26.78 22.85
CA ARG A 404 -16.47 27.31 23.37
C ARG A 404 -16.08 26.70 24.73
N ASP A 405 -17.06 26.44 25.59
CA ASP A 405 -16.84 25.81 26.90
C ASP A 405 -16.57 24.32 26.77
N ASN A 406 -17.14 23.69 25.77
CA ASN A 406 -16.93 22.27 25.41
C ASN A 406 -15.58 22.02 24.69
N ARG A 407 -14.95 23.05 24.10
CA ARG A 407 -13.62 22.90 23.46
C ARG A 407 -12.54 22.57 24.48
N VAL A 408 -12.55 23.22 25.63
CA VAL A 408 -11.64 22.89 26.73
C VAL A 408 -11.95 21.51 27.31
N ALA A 409 -13.23 21.17 27.47
CA ALA A 409 -13.65 19.85 27.94
C ALA A 409 -13.29 18.73 26.95
N ALA A 410 -13.31 18.97 25.62
CA ALA A 410 -12.89 18.00 24.59
C ALA A 410 -11.38 17.70 24.68
N VAL A 411 -10.55 18.71 24.95
CA VAL A 411 -9.12 18.53 25.19
C VAL A 411 -8.88 17.80 26.51
N LEU A 412 -9.67 18.10 27.56
CA LEU A 412 -9.57 17.46 28.88
C LEU A 412 -10.08 16.00 28.87
N ALA A 413 -11.15 15.70 28.15
CA ALA A 413 -11.72 14.33 28.05
C ALA A 413 -10.78 13.35 27.35
N ALA A 414 -9.91 13.84 26.48
CA ALA A 414 -8.89 13.03 25.82
C ALA A 414 -7.82 12.48 26.77
N SER A 415 -7.84 12.85 28.08
CA SER A 415 -6.76 12.55 29.04
C SER A 415 -7.04 11.40 30.04
N GLN A 416 -8.16 10.66 29.96
CA GLN A 416 -8.59 9.78 31.06
C GLN A 416 -8.51 8.26 30.82
N LEU A 417 -7.66 7.74 29.92
CA LEU A 417 -7.55 6.29 29.68
C LEU A 417 -6.13 5.76 29.98
N PRO A 418 -5.97 4.65 30.72
CA PRO A 418 -4.67 4.07 31.06
C PRO A 418 -4.09 3.12 30.03
N ASP A 419 -2.76 3.13 29.96
CA ASP A 419 -1.84 2.11 29.43
C ASP A 419 -2.16 1.40 28.09
N LEU A 420 -1.84 2.06 26.98
CA LEU A 420 -1.46 1.41 25.71
C LEU A 420 -0.28 2.18 25.11
N ALA A 421 0.59 1.51 24.37
CA ALA A 421 1.83 2.04 23.78
C ALA A 421 1.65 3.23 22.79
N ILE A 422 0.43 3.70 22.61
CA ILE A 422 0.04 4.95 21.92
C ILE A 422 -0.35 5.93 23.02
N PRO A 423 0.09 7.21 22.98
CA PRO A 423 -0.37 8.20 23.94
C PRO A 423 -1.91 8.18 24.01
N ALA A 424 -2.45 7.91 25.19
CA ALA A 424 -3.88 7.69 25.44
C ALA A 424 -4.78 8.81 24.89
N THR A 425 -4.25 10.01 24.82
CA THR A 425 -4.92 11.21 24.30
C THR A 425 -5.24 11.16 22.81
N LEU A 426 -4.33 10.70 21.95
CA LEU A 426 -4.57 10.64 20.51
C LEU A 426 -5.58 9.54 20.15
N HIS A 427 -5.43 8.36 20.75
CA HIS A 427 -6.34 7.23 20.54
C HIS A 427 -7.77 7.60 20.94
N ALA A 428 -7.95 8.24 22.11
CA ALA A 428 -9.24 8.72 22.58
C ALA A 428 -9.83 9.81 21.65
N SER A 429 -9.00 10.72 21.15
CA SER A 429 -9.42 11.76 20.20
C SER A 429 -9.90 11.15 18.88
N LEU A 430 -9.17 10.16 18.33
CA LEU A 430 -9.55 9.47 17.09
C LEU A 430 -10.85 8.66 17.26
N ILE A 431 -11.03 8.00 18.42
CA ILE A 431 -12.28 7.29 18.73
C ILE A 431 -13.44 8.28 18.81
N ALA A 432 -13.28 9.39 19.53
CA ALA A 432 -14.31 10.41 19.65
C ALA A 432 -14.68 11.04 18.29
N ARG A 433 -13.71 11.19 17.38
CA ARG A 433 -13.98 11.63 16.00
C ARG A 433 -14.79 10.60 15.22
N LEU A 434 -14.42 9.32 15.31
CA LEU A 434 -15.20 8.23 14.69
C LEU A 434 -16.64 8.17 15.22
N ASP A 435 -16.83 8.36 16.53
CA ASP A 435 -18.14 8.35 17.17
C ASP A 435 -19.01 9.52 16.68
N ARG A 436 -18.45 10.70 16.46
CA ARG A 436 -19.15 11.89 15.95
C ARG A 436 -19.62 11.75 14.51
N LEU A 437 -18.97 10.94 13.68
CA LEU A 437 -19.38 10.69 12.31
C LEU A 437 -20.67 9.85 12.20
N GLY A 438 -21.15 9.33 13.34
CA GLY A 438 -22.34 8.53 13.44
C GLY A 438 -22.11 7.03 13.21
N PRO A 439 -23.13 6.21 13.51
CA PRO A 439 -22.97 4.75 13.60
C PRO A 439 -22.56 4.08 12.28
N ILE A 440 -23.07 4.57 11.15
CA ILE A 440 -22.77 3.99 9.83
C ILE A 440 -21.30 4.21 9.47
N ALA A 441 -20.80 5.46 9.55
CA ALA A 441 -19.42 5.77 9.23
C ALA A 441 -18.45 5.08 10.19
N LYS A 442 -18.78 5.02 11.49
CA LYS A 442 -17.99 4.28 12.48
C LYS A 442 -17.86 2.81 12.12
N GLU A 443 -18.97 2.13 11.81
CA GLU A 443 -18.97 0.71 11.44
C GLU A 443 -18.19 0.46 10.14
N VAL A 444 -18.38 1.31 9.14
CA VAL A 444 -17.61 1.24 7.88
C VAL A 444 -16.11 1.40 8.15
N GLY A 445 -15.72 2.33 8.99
CA GLY A 445 -14.34 2.50 9.43
C GLY A 445 -13.79 1.29 10.18
N GLN A 446 -14.60 0.66 11.02
CA GLN A 446 -14.26 -0.56 11.76
C GLN A 446 -14.07 -1.76 10.83
N ILE A 447 -14.95 -1.95 9.84
CA ILE A 447 -14.82 -3.00 8.82
C ILE A 447 -13.56 -2.76 8.00
N GLY A 448 -13.34 -1.51 7.53
CA GLY A 448 -12.13 -1.15 6.82
C GLY A 448 -10.85 -1.44 7.62
N ALA A 449 -10.89 -1.20 8.94
CA ALA A 449 -9.75 -1.48 9.82
C ALA A 449 -9.42 -2.98 9.95
N VAL A 450 -10.44 -3.86 9.84
CA VAL A 450 -10.26 -5.32 9.79
C VAL A 450 -9.67 -5.76 8.45
N LEU A 451 -10.08 -5.13 7.34
CA LEU A 451 -9.55 -5.43 5.99
C LEU A 451 -8.08 -5.06 5.86
N GLY A 452 -7.64 -4.01 6.52
CA GLY A 452 -6.26 -3.56 6.51
C GLY A 452 -6.11 -2.05 6.38
N ARG A 453 -4.87 -1.60 6.14
CA ARG A 453 -4.58 -0.17 5.96
C ARG A 453 -5.11 0.37 4.63
N GLU A 454 -5.11 -0.47 3.60
CA GLU A 454 -5.63 -0.21 2.27
C GLU A 454 -6.59 -1.33 1.89
N PHE A 455 -7.74 -0.98 1.31
CA PHE A 455 -8.76 -1.95 0.90
C PHE A 455 -9.57 -1.43 -0.28
N GLY A 456 -10.01 -2.34 -1.16
CA GLY A 456 -10.86 -2.04 -2.32
C GLY A 456 -12.32 -1.91 -1.93
N TYR A 457 -13.06 -1.11 -2.71
CA TYR A 457 -14.52 -0.97 -2.55
C TYR A 457 -15.25 -2.30 -2.74
N ASP A 458 -14.85 -3.07 -3.74
CA ASP A 458 -15.40 -4.38 -4.06
C ASP A 458 -15.30 -5.38 -2.88
N LEU A 459 -14.21 -5.31 -2.11
CA LEU A 459 -14.03 -6.15 -0.92
C LEU A 459 -14.90 -5.66 0.24
N ILE A 460 -14.86 -4.36 0.57
CA ILE A 460 -15.63 -3.84 1.69
C ILE A 460 -17.15 -3.93 1.44
N GLU A 461 -17.63 -3.76 0.21
CA GLU A 461 -19.03 -3.88 -0.17
C GLU A 461 -19.58 -5.28 0.15
N ARG A 462 -18.81 -6.33 -0.17
CA ARG A 462 -19.18 -7.72 0.12
C ARG A 462 -19.13 -8.06 1.61
N VAL A 463 -18.13 -7.52 2.31
CA VAL A 463 -17.95 -7.77 3.75
C VAL A 463 -18.97 -6.99 4.59
N ALA A 464 -19.29 -5.75 4.24
CA ALA A 464 -20.18 -4.88 5.01
C ALA A 464 -21.63 -5.35 5.00
N GLN A 465 -22.09 -6.04 3.94
CA GLN A 465 -23.48 -6.52 3.78
C GLN A 465 -24.52 -5.41 4.00
N ARG A 466 -24.20 -4.19 3.54
CA ARG A 466 -25.07 -3.01 3.65
C ARG A 466 -25.54 -2.52 2.28
N PRO A 467 -26.65 -1.78 2.21
CA PRO A 467 -27.03 -1.10 0.98
C PRO A 467 -25.88 -0.22 0.46
N ALA A 468 -25.58 -0.30 -0.84
CA ALA A 468 -24.47 0.43 -1.46
C ALA A 468 -24.50 1.95 -1.19
N ALA A 469 -25.69 2.54 -1.09
CA ALA A 469 -25.86 3.96 -0.75
C ALA A 469 -25.39 4.30 0.66
N GLU A 470 -25.69 3.45 1.66
CA GLU A 470 -25.25 3.66 3.04
C GLU A 470 -23.73 3.47 3.19
N LEU A 471 -23.19 2.45 2.52
CA LEU A 471 -21.75 2.20 2.49
C LEU A 471 -21.00 3.40 1.91
N ARG A 472 -21.44 3.89 0.75
CA ARG A 472 -20.83 5.08 0.12
C ARG A 472 -20.91 6.29 1.03
N ALA A 473 -22.08 6.59 1.58
CA ALA A 473 -22.25 7.70 2.51
C ALA A 473 -21.35 7.58 3.75
N GLY A 474 -21.11 6.37 4.26
CA GLY A 474 -20.15 6.12 5.35
C GLY A 474 -18.70 6.40 4.94
N LEU A 475 -18.29 5.89 3.77
CA LEU A 475 -16.95 6.11 3.21
C LEU A 475 -16.69 7.58 2.89
N ASP A 476 -17.68 8.30 2.32
CA ASP A 476 -17.57 9.72 2.00
C ASP A 476 -17.40 10.55 3.27
N ARG A 477 -18.19 10.29 4.32
CA ARG A 477 -18.02 10.96 5.63
C ARG A 477 -16.66 10.73 6.26
N LEU A 478 -16.11 9.51 6.17
CA LEU A 478 -14.76 9.20 6.64
C LEU A 478 -13.70 9.93 5.81
N GLY A 479 -13.94 10.08 4.51
CA GLY A 479 -13.10 10.86 3.60
C GLY A 479 -13.13 12.35 3.91
N GLU A 480 -14.31 12.94 4.06
CA GLU A 480 -14.51 14.36 4.41
C GLU A 480 -13.89 14.70 5.77
N ALA A 481 -14.01 13.81 6.74
CA ALA A 481 -13.35 13.94 8.03
C ALA A 481 -11.82 13.75 7.95
N GLY A 482 -11.27 13.41 6.79
CA GLY A 482 -9.84 13.18 6.60
C GLY A 482 -9.29 11.98 7.37
N LEU A 483 -10.11 10.98 7.66
CA LEU A 483 -9.70 9.71 8.28
C LEU A 483 -9.34 8.65 7.25
N LEU A 484 -10.01 8.67 6.08
CA LEU A 484 -9.70 7.87 4.91
C LEU A 484 -9.32 8.74 3.73
N PHE A 485 -8.51 8.20 2.84
CA PHE A 485 -8.30 8.70 1.49
C PHE A 485 -8.96 7.75 0.51
N CYS A 486 -9.72 8.28 -0.43
CA CYS A 486 -10.30 7.54 -1.54
C CYS A 486 -9.41 7.68 -2.77
N ARG A 487 -9.14 6.58 -3.45
CA ARG A 487 -8.50 6.52 -4.75
C ARG A 487 -9.47 5.87 -5.73
N GLY A 488 -9.77 6.55 -6.84
CA GLY A 488 -10.72 6.06 -7.84
C GLY A 488 -12.18 6.39 -7.51
N ILE A 489 -13.08 5.80 -8.28
CA ILE A 489 -14.54 5.93 -8.13
C ILE A 489 -15.12 4.53 -7.91
N ALA A 490 -16.06 4.39 -6.96
CA ALA A 490 -16.76 3.12 -6.75
C ALA A 490 -17.43 2.64 -8.07
N PRO A 491 -17.35 1.33 -8.41
CA PRO A 491 -16.89 0.22 -7.59
C PRO A 491 -15.37 -0.05 -7.63
N GLN A 492 -14.59 0.60 -8.48
CA GLN A 492 -13.14 0.37 -8.63
C GLN A 492 -12.28 1.24 -7.70
N SER A 493 -12.88 1.85 -6.67
CA SER A 493 -12.13 2.66 -5.71
C SER A 493 -11.39 1.82 -4.67
N SER A 494 -10.24 2.33 -4.23
CA SER A 494 -9.53 1.87 -3.04
C SER A 494 -9.50 2.95 -1.97
N TYR A 495 -9.47 2.53 -0.73
CA TYR A 495 -9.47 3.40 0.45
C TYR A 495 -8.25 3.11 1.30
N ILE A 496 -7.64 4.16 1.81
CA ILE A 496 -6.44 4.04 2.65
C ILE A 496 -6.65 4.88 3.91
N PHE A 497 -6.39 4.30 5.07
CA PHE A 497 -6.35 5.08 6.31
C PHE A 497 -5.24 6.12 6.26
N LYS A 498 -5.59 7.39 6.55
CA LYS A 498 -4.65 8.51 6.53
C LYS A 498 -3.41 8.24 7.38
N HIS A 499 -3.61 7.64 8.55
CA HIS A 499 -2.57 7.21 9.46
C HIS A 499 -2.87 5.81 9.98
N ALA A 500 -1.83 4.99 10.22
CA ALA A 500 -1.99 3.67 10.82
C ALA A 500 -2.71 3.75 12.17
N LEU A 501 -2.49 4.84 12.92
CA LEU A 501 -3.16 5.09 14.21
C LEU A 501 -4.68 5.24 14.11
N VAL A 502 -5.21 5.71 12.97
CA VAL A 502 -6.67 5.76 12.73
C VAL A 502 -7.21 4.35 12.56
N GLN A 503 -6.52 3.52 11.80
CA GLN A 503 -6.85 2.10 11.65
C GLN A 503 -6.81 1.38 13.01
N ASP A 504 -5.71 1.55 13.76
CA ASP A 504 -5.54 0.93 15.08
C ASP A 504 -6.65 1.36 16.05
N ALA A 505 -7.02 2.65 16.04
CA ALA A 505 -8.12 3.18 16.86
C ALA A 505 -9.46 2.55 16.45
N ALA A 506 -9.80 2.52 15.17
CA ALA A 506 -11.03 1.93 14.68
C ALA A 506 -11.11 0.43 15.01
N TYR A 507 -10.02 -0.32 14.77
CA TYR A 507 -9.91 -1.74 15.11
C TYR A 507 -10.03 -2.00 16.62
N GLY A 508 -9.40 -1.15 17.44
CA GLY A 508 -9.43 -1.24 18.90
C GLY A 508 -10.82 -1.07 19.52
N THR A 509 -11.74 -0.35 18.84
CA THR A 509 -13.14 -0.17 19.30
C THR A 509 -14.00 -1.40 19.10
N LEU A 510 -13.57 -2.39 18.31
CA LEU A 510 -14.31 -3.62 18.07
C LEU A 510 -14.26 -4.56 19.27
N LEU A 511 -15.41 -5.07 19.69
CA LEU A 511 -15.49 -6.16 20.66
C LEU A 511 -14.84 -7.43 20.08
N ARG A 512 -14.30 -8.27 20.96
CA ARG A 512 -13.61 -9.51 20.54
C ARG A 512 -14.49 -10.40 19.66
N ALA A 513 -15.74 -10.61 20.02
CA ALA A 513 -16.68 -11.42 19.24
C ALA A 513 -16.94 -10.83 17.85
N THR A 514 -17.27 -9.54 17.78
CA THR A 514 -17.49 -8.83 16.51
C THR A 514 -16.25 -8.86 15.62
N ARG A 515 -15.06 -8.74 16.21
CA ARG A 515 -13.79 -8.83 15.48
C ARG A 515 -13.61 -10.21 14.85
N GLN A 516 -13.89 -11.28 15.60
CA GLN A 516 -13.84 -12.66 15.10
C GLN A 516 -14.85 -12.89 13.96
N GLU A 517 -16.08 -12.42 14.12
CA GLU A 517 -17.11 -12.52 13.08
C GLU A 517 -16.73 -11.78 11.79
N LEU A 518 -16.15 -10.57 11.92
CA LEU A 518 -15.70 -9.81 10.76
C LEU A 518 -14.53 -10.52 10.05
N HIS A 519 -13.55 -11.03 10.78
CA HIS A 519 -12.47 -11.79 10.18
C HIS A 519 -12.96 -13.06 9.48
N ALA A 520 -13.89 -13.79 10.07
CA ALA A 520 -14.52 -14.97 9.44
C ALA A 520 -15.20 -14.60 8.12
N ARG A 521 -15.98 -13.51 8.13
CA ARG A 521 -16.66 -13.00 6.93
C ARG A 521 -15.68 -12.56 5.84
N VAL A 522 -14.59 -11.88 6.23
CA VAL A 522 -13.52 -11.51 5.29
C VAL A 522 -12.91 -12.75 4.65
N ALA A 523 -12.62 -13.78 5.44
CA ALA A 523 -12.07 -15.03 4.95
C ALA A 523 -12.99 -15.72 3.93
N GLU A 524 -14.31 -15.79 4.22
CA GLU A 524 -15.30 -16.34 3.29
C GLU A 524 -15.38 -15.55 1.98
N VAL A 525 -15.40 -14.21 2.06
CA VAL A 525 -15.43 -13.34 0.88
C VAL A 525 -14.18 -13.49 0.04
N LEU A 526 -12.99 -13.58 0.66
CA LEU A 526 -11.73 -13.80 -0.04
C LEU A 526 -11.72 -15.12 -0.81
N GLU A 527 -12.17 -16.21 -0.19
CA GLU A 527 -12.21 -17.52 -0.83
C GLU A 527 -13.22 -17.61 -1.98
N GLN A 528 -14.37 -16.94 -1.84
CA GLN A 528 -15.46 -17.05 -2.83
C GLN A 528 -15.27 -16.11 -4.02
N HIS A 529 -14.67 -14.94 -3.82
CA HIS A 529 -14.67 -13.86 -4.81
C HIS A 529 -13.29 -13.33 -5.19
N PHE A 530 -12.25 -13.67 -4.43
CA PHE A 530 -10.88 -13.17 -4.63
C PHE A 530 -9.85 -14.30 -4.68
N THR A 531 -10.19 -15.39 -5.37
CA THR A 531 -9.35 -16.59 -5.49
C THR A 531 -7.96 -16.28 -6.00
N ASP A 532 -7.83 -15.43 -7.02
CA ASP A 532 -6.54 -15.02 -7.58
C ASP A 532 -5.66 -14.28 -6.54
N LEU A 533 -6.29 -13.49 -5.65
CA LEU A 533 -5.59 -12.81 -4.56
C LEU A 533 -5.11 -13.81 -3.51
N VAL A 534 -5.97 -14.76 -3.14
CA VAL A 534 -5.63 -15.82 -2.18
C VAL A 534 -4.52 -16.73 -2.72
N GLU A 535 -4.52 -17.05 -4.01
CA GLU A 535 -3.44 -17.84 -4.63
C GLU A 535 -2.09 -17.11 -4.62
N ARG A 536 -2.10 -15.78 -4.77
CA ARG A 536 -0.88 -14.96 -4.75
C ARG A 536 -0.41 -14.57 -3.35
N GLN A 537 -1.33 -14.49 -2.40
CA GLN A 537 -1.10 -14.09 -1.00
C GLN A 537 -1.88 -14.99 -0.04
N PRO A 538 -1.55 -16.30 0.03
CA PRO A 538 -2.27 -17.23 0.91
C PRO A 538 -2.12 -16.88 2.41
N GLU A 539 -1.07 -16.15 2.78
CA GLU A 539 -0.86 -15.63 4.13
C GLU A 539 -1.96 -14.65 4.57
N LEU A 540 -2.54 -13.88 3.64
CA LEU A 540 -3.62 -12.96 3.93
C LEU A 540 -4.86 -13.71 4.44
N LEU A 541 -5.25 -14.77 3.75
CA LEU A 541 -6.37 -15.62 4.18
C LEU A 541 -6.05 -16.32 5.51
N ALA A 542 -4.82 -16.83 5.67
CA ALA A 542 -4.38 -17.50 6.89
C ALA A 542 -4.46 -16.57 8.11
N ASP A 543 -4.09 -15.30 7.96
CA ASP A 543 -4.20 -14.28 9.01
C ASP A 543 -5.66 -14.07 9.43
N HIS A 544 -6.58 -13.91 8.48
CA HIS A 544 -8.01 -13.74 8.78
C HIS A 544 -8.61 -14.97 9.44
N LEU A 545 -8.32 -16.18 8.97
CA LEU A 545 -8.79 -17.43 9.58
C LEU A 545 -8.25 -17.60 11.01
N THR A 546 -6.98 -17.25 11.23
CA THR A 546 -6.38 -17.28 12.58
C THR A 546 -7.08 -16.32 13.53
N ALA A 547 -7.36 -15.10 13.07
CA ALA A 547 -8.07 -14.09 13.85
C ALA A 547 -9.55 -14.45 14.09
N ALA A 548 -10.17 -15.20 13.18
CA ALA A 548 -11.50 -15.76 13.30
C ALA A 548 -11.58 -16.99 14.22
N ILE A 549 -10.43 -17.55 14.64
CA ILE A 549 -10.29 -18.82 15.41
C ILE A 549 -10.80 -20.04 14.61
N ASP A 550 -10.76 -19.97 13.30
CA ASP A 550 -10.96 -21.13 12.41
C ASP A 550 -9.62 -21.87 12.25
N THR A 551 -9.25 -22.62 13.28
CA THR A 551 -7.90 -23.13 13.46
C THR A 551 -7.51 -24.16 12.41
N GLU A 552 -8.42 -25.06 12.00
CA GLU A 552 -8.12 -26.12 11.03
C GLU A 552 -7.82 -25.50 9.65
N ARG A 553 -8.71 -24.63 9.17
CA ARG A 553 -8.50 -23.96 7.88
C ARG A 553 -7.30 -22.99 7.90
N ALA A 554 -7.05 -22.33 9.02
CA ALA A 554 -5.89 -21.47 9.19
C ALA A 554 -4.58 -22.24 9.07
N VAL A 555 -4.46 -23.44 9.68
CA VAL A 555 -3.28 -24.30 9.58
C VAL A 555 -3.01 -24.72 8.14
N ASP A 556 -4.05 -25.14 7.40
CA ASP A 556 -3.93 -25.47 5.99
C ASP A 556 -3.45 -24.29 5.12
N GLN A 557 -3.95 -23.09 5.41
CA GLN A 557 -3.51 -21.90 4.68
C GLN A 557 -2.10 -21.45 5.07
N TRP A 558 -1.69 -21.58 6.35
CA TRP A 558 -0.31 -21.34 6.76
C TRP A 558 0.67 -22.30 6.08
N LEU A 559 0.28 -23.57 5.93
CA LEU A 559 1.10 -24.55 5.20
C LEU A 559 1.26 -24.15 3.74
N LYS A 560 0.17 -23.75 3.07
CA LYS A 560 0.20 -23.25 1.69
C LYS A 560 1.05 -21.99 1.57
N ALA A 561 0.90 -21.02 2.48
CA ALA A 561 1.70 -19.81 2.53
C ALA A 561 3.20 -20.11 2.67
N GLY A 562 3.55 -21.03 3.56
CA GLY A 562 4.93 -21.48 3.73
C GLY A 562 5.51 -22.13 2.48
N HIS A 563 4.77 -23.01 1.83
CA HIS A 563 5.20 -23.62 0.56
C HIS A 563 5.33 -22.60 -0.56
N PHE A 564 4.38 -21.67 -0.66
CA PHE A 564 4.42 -20.60 -1.66
C PHE A 564 5.64 -19.69 -1.48
N ALA A 565 5.93 -19.31 -0.25
CA ALA A 565 7.13 -18.53 0.07
C ALA A 565 8.42 -19.32 -0.24
N ALA A 566 8.46 -20.62 0.11
CA ALA A 566 9.62 -21.47 -0.16
C ALA A 566 9.88 -21.63 -1.66
N GLN A 567 8.83 -21.80 -2.48
CA GLN A 567 8.93 -21.86 -3.95
C GLN A 567 9.54 -20.57 -4.53
N ARG A 568 9.27 -19.42 -3.91
CA ARG A 568 9.85 -18.12 -4.25
C ARG A 568 11.20 -17.85 -3.60
N LEU A 569 11.82 -18.87 -3.04
CA LEU A 569 13.14 -18.82 -2.38
C LEU A 569 13.18 -17.89 -1.14
N ALA A 570 12.03 -17.53 -0.62
CA ALA A 570 11.83 -16.74 0.57
C ALA A 570 11.75 -17.65 1.81
N HIS A 571 12.84 -18.40 2.07
CA HIS A 571 12.85 -19.43 3.10
C HIS A 571 12.66 -18.90 4.51
N LEU A 572 13.06 -17.65 4.81
CA LEU A 572 12.86 -17.04 6.13
C LEU A 572 11.38 -16.71 6.36
N GLU A 573 10.68 -16.23 5.36
CA GLU A 573 9.24 -16.02 5.37
C GLU A 573 8.50 -17.36 5.46
N ALA A 574 8.94 -18.35 4.68
CA ALA A 574 8.40 -19.71 4.76
C ALA A 574 8.49 -20.29 6.16
N ILE A 575 9.65 -20.17 6.82
CA ILE A 575 9.84 -20.59 8.21
C ILE A 575 8.84 -19.89 9.14
N ARG A 576 8.66 -18.57 8.99
CA ARG A 576 7.69 -17.81 9.79
C ARG A 576 6.25 -18.28 9.57
N HIS A 577 5.87 -18.58 8.34
CA HIS A 577 4.53 -19.12 8.04
C HIS A 577 4.33 -20.49 8.67
N PHE A 578 5.31 -21.37 8.60
CA PHE A 578 5.26 -22.67 9.26
C PHE A 578 5.23 -22.53 10.81
N ASP A 579 6.00 -21.58 11.37
CA ASP A 579 5.96 -21.28 12.81
C ASP A 579 4.58 -20.77 13.25
N ARG A 580 3.93 -19.90 12.45
CA ARG A 580 2.56 -19.43 12.70
C ARG A 580 1.56 -20.58 12.58
N GLY A 581 1.72 -21.45 11.58
CA GLY A 581 0.93 -22.67 11.45
C GLY A 581 1.04 -23.58 12.68
N LEU A 582 2.26 -23.81 13.16
CA LEU A 582 2.51 -24.61 14.39
C LEU A 582 1.92 -23.95 15.64
N ALA A 583 2.05 -22.63 15.78
CA ALA A 583 1.45 -21.88 16.89
C ALA A 583 -0.08 -21.95 16.86
N THR A 584 -0.68 -21.83 15.67
CA THR A 584 -2.13 -21.97 15.47
C THR A 584 -2.58 -23.40 15.78
N LEU A 585 -1.84 -24.41 15.31
CA LEU A 585 -2.10 -25.82 15.55
C LEU A 585 -2.07 -26.18 17.05
N ALA A 586 -1.25 -25.48 17.83
CA ALA A 586 -1.14 -25.71 19.28
C ALA A 586 -2.46 -25.45 20.03
N ALA A 587 -3.38 -24.67 19.46
CA ALA A 587 -4.71 -24.44 20.04
C ALA A 587 -5.69 -25.62 19.85
N LEU A 588 -5.39 -26.55 18.94
CA LEU A 588 -6.22 -27.74 18.73
C LEU A 588 -5.92 -28.82 19.75
N PRO A 589 -6.94 -29.61 20.16
CA PRO A 589 -6.72 -30.75 21.04
C PRO A 589 -5.83 -31.82 20.39
N GLU A 590 -5.10 -32.57 21.21
CA GLU A 590 -4.26 -33.64 20.69
C GLU A 590 -5.12 -34.72 20.01
N GLY A 591 -4.81 -35.01 18.75
CA GLY A 591 -5.52 -35.98 17.91
C GLY A 591 -4.66 -36.45 16.71
N PRO A 592 -5.12 -37.46 15.97
CA PRO A 592 -4.38 -37.98 14.81
C PRO A 592 -4.25 -36.91 13.70
N ASP A 593 -5.30 -36.11 13.47
CA ASP A 593 -5.30 -35.07 12.43
C ASP A 593 -4.31 -33.95 12.77
N ARG A 594 -4.27 -33.53 14.05
CA ARG A 594 -3.26 -32.58 14.55
C ARG A 594 -1.85 -33.10 14.35
N GLY A 595 -1.59 -34.39 14.67
CA GLY A 595 -0.29 -35.03 14.53
C GLY A 595 0.20 -35.05 13.07
N GLY A 596 -0.69 -35.29 12.12
CA GLY A 596 -0.41 -35.24 10.69
C GLY A 596 0.02 -33.85 10.23
N SER A 597 -0.77 -32.84 10.54
CA SER A 597 -0.44 -31.43 10.20
C SER A 597 0.83 -30.94 10.88
N GLU A 598 1.09 -31.35 12.14
CA GLU A 598 2.33 -31.02 12.85
C GLU A 598 3.56 -31.59 12.14
N ILE A 599 3.50 -32.87 11.73
CA ILE A 599 4.58 -33.50 10.97
C ILE A 599 4.87 -32.75 9.68
N GLU A 600 3.84 -32.41 8.90
CA GLU A 600 3.96 -31.75 7.64
C GLU A 600 4.59 -30.35 7.76
N LEU A 601 4.11 -29.55 8.72
CA LEU A 601 4.68 -28.23 9.05
C LEU A 601 6.14 -28.32 9.53
N GLN A 602 6.46 -29.30 10.39
CA GLN A 602 7.83 -29.48 10.91
C GLN A 602 8.80 -29.88 9.80
N LEU A 603 8.42 -30.83 8.93
CA LEU A 603 9.26 -31.26 7.83
C LEU A 603 9.51 -30.14 6.82
N ALA A 604 8.47 -29.40 6.45
CA ALA A 604 8.57 -28.27 5.52
C ALA A 604 9.45 -27.14 6.11
N ARG A 605 9.28 -26.85 7.40
CA ARG A 605 10.10 -25.88 8.16
C ARG A 605 11.56 -26.32 8.21
N GLY A 606 11.80 -27.61 8.52
CA GLY A 606 13.16 -28.18 8.60
C GLY A 606 13.91 -28.09 7.28
N LEU A 607 13.22 -28.33 6.16
CA LEU A 607 13.80 -28.19 4.82
C LEU A 607 14.21 -26.73 4.52
N CYS A 608 13.38 -25.77 4.88
CA CYS A 608 13.72 -24.35 4.72
C CYS A 608 14.90 -23.94 5.59
N LEU A 609 14.95 -24.41 6.83
CA LEU A 609 16.06 -24.14 7.75
C LEU A 609 17.38 -24.72 7.21
N PHE A 610 17.33 -25.96 6.74
CA PHE A 610 18.47 -26.59 6.09
C PHE A 610 19.00 -25.80 4.89
N THR A 611 18.09 -25.25 4.07
CA THR A 611 18.46 -24.45 2.90
C THR A 611 19.09 -23.09 3.28
N THR A 612 18.70 -22.52 4.42
CA THR A 612 19.21 -21.20 4.87
C THR A 612 20.49 -21.28 5.69
N GLU A 613 20.63 -22.28 6.56
CA GLU A 613 21.70 -22.40 7.55
C GLU A 613 22.64 -23.58 7.30
N GLY A 614 22.27 -24.48 6.36
CA GLY A 614 23.04 -25.67 6.04
C GLY A 614 22.83 -26.84 7.01
N PHE A 615 23.64 -27.90 6.86
CA PHE A 615 23.54 -29.15 7.65
C PHE A 615 23.78 -28.97 9.17
N GLY A 616 24.39 -27.87 9.58
CA GLY A 616 24.69 -27.53 10.97
C GLY A 616 23.65 -26.69 11.67
N ALA A 617 22.46 -26.46 11.07
CA ALA A 617 21.41 -25.63 11.64
C ALA A 617 21.00 -26.11 13.05
N ALA A 618 21.16 -25.28 14.06
CA ALA A 618 20.97 -25.63 15.45
C ALA A 618 19.57 -26.20 15.80
N GLY A 619 18.53 -25.73 15.08
CA GLY A 619 17.14 -26.18 15.26
C GLY A 619 16.74 -27.41 14.44
N ALA A 620 17.54 -27.82 13.43
CA ALA A 620 17.15 -28.88 12.52
C ALA A 620 16.99 -30.25 13.21
N LEU A 621 17.89 -30.58 14.15
CA LEU A 621 17.84 -31.84 14.90
C LEU A 621 16.56 -31.94 15.74
N GLU A 622 16.14 -30.85 16.39
CA GLU A 622 14.93 -30.82 17.22
C GLU A 622 13.68 -31.02 16.34
N ILE A 623 13.63 -30.34 15.20
CA ILE A 623 12.52 -30.42 14.24
C ILE A 623 12.33 -31.85 13.74
N TYR A 624 13.41 -32.48 13.23
CA TYR A 624 13.34 -33.84 12.72
C TYR A 624 13.11 -34.86 13.81
N SER A 625 13.65 -34.67 15.03
CA SER A 625 13.38 -35.51 16.18
C SER A 625 11.91 -35.45 16.59
N ARG A 626 11.32 -34.25 16.59
CA ARG A 626 9.89 -34.06 16.88
C ARG A 626 9.00 -34.70 15.81
N ALA A 627 9.30 -34.48 14.54
CA ALA A 627 8.57 -35.12 13.44
C ALA A 627 8.63 -36.67 13.53
N ARG A 628 9.80 -37.24 13.89
CA ARG A 628 9.96 -38.66 14.09
C ARG A 628 9.12 -39.20 15.26
N GLU A 629 9.15 -38.52 16.43
CA GLU A 629 8.32 -38.92 17.57
C GLU A 629 6.84 -38.96 17.22
N LEU A 630 6.36 -37.96 16.50
CA LEU A 630 4.95 -37.89 16.05
C LEU A 630 4.62 -39.02 15.10
N ALA A 631 5.49 -39.33 14.14
CA ALA A 631 5.33 -40.41 13.19
C ALA A 631 5.32 -41.78 13.89
N GLU A 632 6.21 -42.01 14.85
CA GLU A 632 6.24 -43.24 15.68
C GLU A 632 4.94 -43.39 16.50
N ARG A 633 4.44 -42.32 17.12
CA ARG A 633 3.15 -42.33 17.84
C ARG A 633 1.98 -42.60 16.91
N ALA A 634 1.96 -42.03 15.68
CA ALA A 634 0.93 -42.28 14.68
C ALA A 634 0.96 -43.76 14.23
N THR A 635 2.14 -44.34 13.99
CA THR A 635 2.31 -45.74 13.58
C THR A 635 1.89 -46.70 14.71
N ILE A 636 2.22 -46.41 15.96
CA ILE A 636 1.78 -47.20 17.14
C ILE A 636 0.26 -47.14 17.26
N ARG A 637 -0.37 -45.98 17.09
CA ARG A 637 -1.85 -45.84 17.11
C ARG A 637 -2.50 -46.57 15.96
N ALA A 638 -1.94 -46.49 14.74
CA ALA A 638 -2.43 -47.22 13.56
C ALA A 638 -2.34 -48.73 13.77
N SER A 639 -1.25 -49.24 14.38
CA SER A 639 -1.10 -50.67 14.70
C SER A 639 -2.07 -51.14 15.77
N CYS A 640 -2.52 -50.25 16.64
CA CYS A 640 -3.58 -50.53 17.65
C CYS A 640 -4.99 -50.44 17.05
N SER A 641 -5.19 -49.70 15.97
CA SER A 641 -6.51 -49.49 15.34
C SER A 641 -6.82 -50.44 14.15
N TRP A 642 -5.96 -51.44 13.91
CA TRP A 642 -6.10 -52.38 12.77
C TRP A 642 -7.34 -53.27 12.84
N ARG A 643 -8.49 -52.73 13.28
CA ARG A 643 -9.77 -53.43 13.12
C ARG A 643 -10.87 -52.63 12.42
N SER A 644 -10.63 -51.48 11.87
CA SER A 644 -11.59 -50.92 10.92
C SER A 644 -11.06 -49.70 10.14
N THR A 645 -11.28 -49.79 8.84
CA THR A 645 -11.33 -48.77 7.81
C THR A 645 -10.04 -48.33 7.14
N ALA A 646 -10.08 -48.62 5.85
CA ALA A 646 -9.13 -48.29 4.81
C ALA A 646 -8.78 -46.81 4.75
N PHE A 647 -7.51 -46.50 4.81
CA PHE A 647 -6.94 -45.23 4.41
C PHE A 647 -7.14 -45.03 2.89
N GLY A 648 -7.90 -43.99 2.54
CA GLY A 648 -7.94 -43.47 1.18
C GLY A 648 -6.58 -42.87 0.82
N ASN A 649 -5.99 -43.33 -0.26
CA ASN A 649 -4.77 -42.81 -0.89
C ASN A 649 -4.87 -41.30 -1.14
N ARG A 650 -4.15 -40.50 -0.35
CA ARG A 650 -3.64 -39.22 -0.84
C ARG A 650 -2.19 -39.45 -1.29
N PRO A 651 -1.84 -39.25 -2.54
CA PRO A 651 -0.47 -39.37 -2.99
C PRO A 651 0.35 -38.19 -2.41
N MET A 652 1.32 -38.50 -1.61
CA MET A 652 2.41 -37.58 -1.28
C MET A 652 3.22 -37.36 -2.56
N ALA A 653 3.01 -36.24 -3.21
CA ALA A 653 3.82 -35.84 -4.36
C ALA A 653 5.20 -35.38 -3.84
N GLY A 654 6.21 -36.22 -4.08
CA GLY A 654 7.56 -35.73 -4.22
C GLY A 654 8.66 -36.17 -3.25
N VAL A 655 8.45 -37.13 -2.34
CA VAL A 655 9.59 -37.73 -1.63
C VAL A 655 9.45 -39.25 -1.71
N GLY A 656 10.21 -39.86 -2.62
CA GLY A 656 10.28 -41.30 -2.74
C GLY A 656 11.00 -41.90 -1.54
N TRP A 657 10.23 -42.44 -0.61
CA TRP A 657 10.73 -43.38 0.39
C TRP A 657 10.64 -44.76 -0.21
N SER A 658 11.78 -45.30 -0.69
CA SER A 658 11.88 -46.74 -0.97
C SER A 658 11.73 -47.50 0.33
N SER A 659 10.76 -48.42 0.35
CA SER A 659 10.57 -49.40 1.42
C SER A 659 11.82 -50.26 1.57
N ALA A 660 12.62 -49.97 2.59
CA ALA A 660 13.57 -50.90 3.15
C ALA A 660 13.08 -51.31 4.56
N ALA A 661 12.09 -52.18 4.56
CA ALA A 661 11.86 -53.03 5.75
C ALA A 661 12.88 -54.15 5.71
N ASN A 662 13.69 -54.21 6.76
CA ASN A 662 14.46 -55.30 7.35
C ASN A 662 15.95 -54.98 7.48
N SER A 663 16.33 -54.64 8.63
CA SER A 663 17.32 -55.26 9.54
C SER A 663 17.98 -54.22 10.42
N PRO A 664 18.08 -54.42 11.75
CA PRO A 664 18.81 -53.53 12.63
C PRO A 664 20.30 -53.88 12.50
N THR A 665 21.08 -52.99 11.90
CA THR A 665 22.53 -53.04 12.07
C THR A 665 22.99 -51.83 12.84
N VAL A 666 23.41 -52.07 14.05
CA VAL A 666 24.15 -51.18 14.93
C VAL A 666 25.34 -50.63 14.13
N CYS A 667 25.45 -49.30 14.04
CA CYS A 667 26.72 -48.64 13.82
C CYS A 667 27.10 -47.91 15.11
N SER A 668 27.95 -48.59 15.88
CA SER A 668 28.88 -47.96 16.82
C SER A 668 30.07 -47.43 16.02
N ASN A 669 30.23 -46.12 15.97
CA ASN A 669 31.40 -45.31 16.28
C ASN A 669 31.11 -43.85 15.94
#